data_6313a443071479af9e1ef76a96a35ef6
#
_entry.id   6313a443071479af9e1ef76a96a35ef6
#
_cell.length_a   1.000
_cell.length_b   1.000
_cell.length_c   1.000
_cell.angle_alpha   90.00
_cell.angle_beta   90.00
_cell.angle_gamma   90.00
#
_symmetry.space_group_name_H-M   'P 1'
#
loop_
_entity.id
_entity.type
_entity.pdbx_description
1 polymer ?
#
loop_
_entity_poly.entity_id
_entity_poly.type
_entity_poly.pdbx_seq_one_letter_code
_entity_poly.pdbx_strand_id
1 'polypeptide(L)'
;ELFKPFVIKRLVDQGFAQNMKSAKRLVDRADSEVWGVLEEVISEHPVLLNRAPTLHRLGIQAFEPILVEGKAIHLPPLACAAFNADFDGDQMAVHLPLSAEAQAEARSLMMASDNILKPADGHTVTMPSQDMILGLYYLTTVIDGAKGQGRVFSSLEEAEMALDKHEIDMQAKVLIRLPQDFVLPKDWEPGEVKVVDPEPGSPDVVKEERFHDGSVLFATSYGRILFNGTLPVDYPFVNEQAPKKRLSKIVDDIATRYSTAQVAVTLDALKDLGFTRAPWSGVSFAFSDVIQPPELDEYIEKYEGEADKVNENYEIGMLTEEERRQELVDLWTKCTSEVSEAVEEHFDSKNNLAIIVQSGARGNMMQINQIAGMRGLVANPKGEIIPRPVKSNYRKGLSVLEYFISQHGARKGLADTALRTAESGYLTRRLVDVSQDVIVREEDCGTKRGLTMKVGERDAEGNLHLVKAADGGPYSRLLAADVIDPADGETVLYKAGDALSMDVLNDLVAHGVEEVKARSVLTCESKRGVCAKCYGWSLATNKLVDVGEAVGIVAAQSIGEPGTQLTLRSFHSGGVASASDITQGLPRVTELFEARTPKGEAPIAEFAGVVKVEDTERGRQVILKPDDDSVEPIAYPVTRRAPMLVKDGDHVEAGTQLIEGSVDPKKILRILG
;
A
#
# COMPACT_ATOMS: atom_id res chain seq x y z
N GLU A 1 6.96 35.63 -13.26
CA GLU A 1 7.68 36.48 -12.32
C GLU A 1 9.10 35.93 -12.05
N LEU A 2 9.27 34.67 -11.70
CA LEU A 2 10.55 34.05 -11.38
C LEU A 2 11.52 34.05 -12.56
N PHE A 3 11.01 33.90 -13.77
CA PHE A 3 11.81 33.89 -15.02
C PHE A 3 12.15 35.29 -15.56
N LYS A 4 11.57 36.37 -15.03
CA LYS A 4 11.82 37.74 -15.53
C LYS A 4 13.29 38.05 -15.77
N PRO A 5 14.24 37.78 -14.86
CA PRO A 5 15.66 38.09 -15.06
C PRO A 5 16.25 37.38 -16.30
N PHE A 6 15.86 36.12 -16.52
CA PHE A 6 16.33 35.31 -17.65
C PHE A 6 15.76 35.82 -18.98
N VAL A 7 14.47 36.14 -18.99
CA VAL A 7 13.79 36.70 -20.15
C VAL A 7 14.36 38.07 -20.51
N ILE A 8 14.61 38.96 -19.55
CA ILE A 8 15.23 40.28 -19.75
C ILE A 8 16.60 40.13 -20.41
N LYS A 9 17.43 39.20 -19.90
CA LYS A 9 18.73 38.93 -20.48
C LYS A 9 18.60 38.41 -21.92
N ARG A 10 17.73 37.44 -22.16
CA ARG A 10 17.53 36.81 -23.47
C ARG A 10 17.00 37.81 -24.51
N LEU A 11 16.08 38.73 -24.16
CA LEU A 11 15.60 39.81 -24.99
C LEU A 11 16.71 40.76 -25.44
N VAL A 12 17.68 41.05 -24.60
CA VAL A 12 18.85 41.86 -24.95
C VAL A 12 19.80 41.08 -25.85
N ASP A 13 20.07 39.80 -25.54
CA ASP A 13 20.98 38.95 -26.32
C ASP A 13 20.45 38.69 -27.75
N GLN A 14 19.15 38.57 -27.92
CA GLN A 14 18.50 38.40 -29.21
C GLN A 14 18.24 39.71 -29.99
N GLY A 15 18.54 40.85 -29.36
CA GLY A 15 18.41 42.16 -30.02
C GLY A 15 17.00 42.76 -30.05
N PHE A 16 16.01 42.16 -29.39
CA PHE A 16 14.65 42.74 -29.22
C PHE A 16 14.68 44.00 -28.35
N ALA A 17 15.69 44.12 -27.50
CA ALA A 17 15.89 45.30 -26.65
C ALA A 17 17.35 45.77 -26.69
N GLN A 18 17.56 47.11 -26.77
CA GLN A 18 18.91 47.69 -26.79
C GLN A 18 19.66 47.62 -25.48
N ASN A 19 18.92 47.55 -24.37
CA ASN A 19 19.50 47.48 -23.02
C ASN A 19 18.51 46.87 -22.02
N MET A 20 18.99 46.49 -20.85
CA MET A 20 18.18 45.86 -19.78
C MET A 20 16.99 46.72 -19.32
N LYS A 21 17.11 48.06 -19.37
CA LYS A 21 16.01 48.97 -18.97
C LYS A 21 14.86 48.92 -19.98
N SER A 22 15.20 48.84 -21.29
CA SER A 22 14.22 48.67 -22.35
C SER A 22 13.56 47.29 -22.32
N ALA A 23 14.35 46.23 -22.13
CA ALA A 23 13.85 44.87 -21.97
C ALA A 23 12.88 44.73 -20.77
N LYS A 24 13.21 45.36 -19.62
CA LYS A 24 12.31 45.36 -18.49
C LYS A 24 10.96 46.02 -18.81
N ARG A 25 10.96 47.12 -19.57
CA ARG A 25 9.71 47.77 -19.98
C ARG A 25 8.87 46.90 -20.93
N LEU A 26 9.51 46.13 -21.85
CA LEU A 26 8.83 45.18 -22.72
C LEU A 26 8.19 44.07 -21.89
N VAL A 27 8.91 43.50 -20.92
CA VAL A 27 8.41 42.48 -20.01
C VAL A 27 7.24 42.99 -19.13
N ASP A 28 7.32 44.23 -18.65
CA ASP A 28 6.25 44.84 -17.86
C ASP A 28 4.98 45.14 -18.68
N ARG A 29 5.11 45.31 -20.02
CA ARG A 29 3.99 45.44 -20.95
C ARG A 29 3.40 44.12 -21.38
N ALA A 30 4.14 43.02 -21.20
CA ALA A 30 3.77 41.69 -21.67
C ALA A 30 3.49 41.62 -23.19
N ASP A 31 4.37 42.24 -23.99
CA ASP A 31 4.29 42.23 -25.45
C ASP A 31 4.38 40.78 -26.00
N SER A 32 3.86 40.50 -27.20
CA SER A 32 3.83 39.15 -27.81
C SER A 32 5.20 38.50 -27.94
N GLU A 33 6.23 39.29 -28.23
CA GLU A 33 7.62 38.83 -28.34
C GLU A 33 8.17 38.29 -27.02
N VAL A 34 7.73 38.86 -25.90
CA VAL A 34 8.13 38.41 -24.57
C VAL A 34 7.63 36.98 -24.26
N TRP A 35 6.44 36.62 -24.71
CA TRP A 35 5.90 35.28 -24.55
C TRP A 35 6.68 34.24 -25.36
N GLY A 36 7.07 34.55 -26.61
CA GLY A 36 7.92 33.65 -27.41
C GLY A 36 9.30 33.42 -26.75
N VAL A 37 9.93 34.49 -26.24
CA VAL A 37 11.22 34.39 -25.55
C VAL A 37 11.05 33.66 -24.21
N LEU A 38 9.94 33.85 -23.49
CA LEU A 38 9.65 33.11 -22.27
C LEU A 38 9.53 31.61 -22.54
N GLU A 39 8.79 31.21 -23.57
CA GLU A 39 8.65 29.81 -23.96
C GLU A 39 10.00 29.16 -24.31
N GLU A 40 10.89 29.87 -25.00
CA GLU A 40 12.26 29.40 -25.22
C GLU A 40 13.08 29.23 -23.93
N VAL A 41 12.96 30.19 -22.99
CA VAL A 41 13.69 30.15 -21.73
C VAL A 41 13.23 29.04 -20.83
N ILE A 42 11.92 28.74 -20.78
CA ILE A 42 11.37 27.69 -19.91
C ILE A 42 11.60 26.29 -20.45
N SER A 43 11.76 26.10 -21.77
CA SER A 43 11.85 24.78 -22.42
C SER A 43 13.02 23.92 -21.89
N GLU A 44 14.06 24.54 -21.35
CA GLU A 44 15.23 23.83 -20.81
C GLU A 44 15.52 24.16 -19.34
N HIS A 45 14.61 24.80 -18.63
CA HIS A 45 14.84 25.26 -17.27
C HIS A 45 13.89 24.63 -16.28
N PRO A 46 14.30 23.55 -15.55
CA PRO A 46 13.42 22.87 -14.60
C PRO A 46 13.05 23.78 -13.43
N VAL A 47 11.85 23.63 -12.93
CA VAL A 47 11.37 24.27 -11.69
C VAL A 47 11.15 23.22 -10.61
N LEU A 48 11.41 23.59 -9.34
CA LEU A 48 11.15 22.76 -8.20
C LEU A 48 9.77 23.11 -7.64
N LEU A 49 8.91 22.11 -7.47
CA LEU A 49 7.66 22.24 -6.74
C LEU A 49 7.79 21.62 -5.36
N ASN A 50 7.24 22.29 -4.37
CA ASN A 50 7.19 21.82 -2.98
C ASN A 50 5.80 22.02 -2.40
N ARG A 51 5.26 20.98 -1.73
CA ARG A 51 4.05 21.06 -0.92
C ARG A 51 4.39 20.87 0.55
N ALA A 52 3.96 21.82 1.38
CA ALA A 52 4.06 21.67 2.84
C ALA A 52 2.84 20.84 3.37
N PRO A 53 3.04 19.95 4.37
CA PRO A 53 4.33 19.63 5.00
C PRO A 53 5.20 18.71 4.14
N THR A 54 6.51 18.99 4.08
CA THR A 54 7.48 18.13 3.38
C THR A 54 7.87 16.98 4.31
N LEU A 55 7.23 15.83 4.15
CA LEU A 55 7.41 14.68 5.02
C LEU A 55 8.62 13.83 4.63
N HIS A 56 8.93 13.76 3.34
CA HIS A 56 10.03 13.01 2.77
C HIS A 56 10.61 13.72 1.55
N ARG A 57 11.74 13.25 1.03
CA ARG A 57 12.43 13.88 -0.11
C ARG A 57 11.57 14.04 -1.37
N LEU A 58 10.59 13.16 -1.59
CA LEU A 58 9.67 13.23 -2.72
C LEU A 58 8.63 14.38 -2.61
N GLY A 59 8.58 15.07 -1.48
CA GLY A 59 7.81 16.31 -1.32
C GLY A 59 8.40 17.53 -2.03
N ILE A 60 9.59 17.38 -2.65
CA ILE A 60 10.23 18.37 -3.53
C ILE A 60 10.69 17.65 -4.79
N GLN A 61 10.11 17.99 -5.94
CA GLN A 61 10.45 17.39 -7.22
C GLN A 61 10.61 18.45 -8.30
N ALA A 62 11.42 18.14 -9.31
CA ALA A 62 11.64 19.00 -10.47
C ALA A 62 10.67 18.63 -11.59
N PHE A 63 10.21 19.65 -12.30
CA PHE A 63 9.33 19.55 -13.47
C PHE A 63 9.78 20.52 -14.55
N GLU A 64 9.58 20.16 -15.78
CA GLU A 64 9.69 21.08 -16.89
C GLU A 64 8.37 21.88 -17.01
N PRO A 65 8.42 23.22 -16.95
CA PRO A 65 7.21 24.03 -16.97
C PRO A 65 6.66 24.17 -18.40
N ILE A 66 5.33 24.16 -18.52
CA ILE A 66 4.58 24.45 -19.74
C ILE A 66 3.65 25.63 -19.45
N LEU A 67 3.54 26.56 -20.40
CA LEU A 67 2.62 27.69 -20.27
C LEU A 67 1.18 27.24 -20.48
N VAL A 68 0.33 27.58 -19.52
CA VAL A 68 -1.11 27.32 -19.57
C VAL A 68 -1.88 28.60 -19.25
N GLU A 69 -3.11 28.70 -19.73
CA GLU A 69 -4.00 29.79 -19.35
C GLU A 69 -4.49 29.64 -17.91
N GLY A 70 -4.69 30.76 -17.23
CA GLY A 70 -5.20 30.80 -15.88
C GLY A 70 -4.14 31.15 -14.83
N LYS A 71 -4.49 30.98 -13.55
CA LYS A 71 -3.63 31.34 -12.39
C LYS A 71 -3.30 30.14 -11.49
N ALA A 72 -3.74 28.95 -11.85
CA ALA A 72 -3.51 27.73 -11.10
C ALA A 72 -2.32 26.94 -11.66
N ILE A 73 -1.63 26.21 -10.78
CA ILE A 73 -0.62 25.23 -11.18
C ILE A 73 -1.34 23.96 -11.60
N HIS A 74 -1.04 23.45 -12.79
CA HIS A 74 -1.52 22.16 -13.28
C HIS A 74 -0.47 21.10 -12.96
N LEU A 75 -0.73 20.25 -11.96
CA LEU A 75 0.17 19.20 -11.55
C LEU A 75 -0.20 17.88 -12.23
N PRO A 76 0.77 17.09 -12.75
CA PRO A 76 0.51 15.76 -13.29
C PRO A 76 -0.14 14.85 -12.22
N PRO A 77 -1.24 14.14 -12.55
CA PRO A 77 -1.97 13.33 -11.56
C PRO A 77 -1.13 12.24 -10.90
N LEU A 78 -0.20 11.63 -11.64
CA LEU A 78 0.69 10.59 -11.13
C LEU A 78 1.68 11.10 -10.06
N ALA A 79 2.00 12.39 -10.05
CA ALA A 79 2.86 13.00 -9.04
C ALA A 79 2.13 13.33 -7.73
N CYS A 80 0.79 13.39 -7.73
CA CYS A 80 -0.01 13.78 -6.56
C CYS A 80 0.25 12.91 -5.33
N ALA A 81 0.43 11.60 -5.51
CA ALA A 81 0.69 10.67 -4.41
C ALA A 81 1.99 11.00 -3.65
N ALA A 82 3.06 11.37 -4.37
CA ALA A 82 4.36 11.72 -3.77
C ALA A 82 4.28 13.01 -2.93
N PHE A 83 3.48 13.98 -3.35
CA PHE A 83 3.25 15.21 -2.61
C PHE A 83 2.15 15.10 -1.55
N ASN A 84 1.41 13.98 -1.52
CA ASN A 84 0.14 13.89 -0.80
C ASN A 84 -0.79 15.06 -1.12
N ALA A 85 -0.85 15.45 -2.41
CA ALA A 85 -1.58 16.61 -2.91
C ALA A 85 -2.93 16.19 -3.50
N ASP A 86 -3.93 17.03 -3.30
CA ASP A 86 -5.21 16.97 -3.97
C ASP A 86 -5.59 18.35 -4.54
N PHE A 87 -6.68 18.43 -5.28
CA PHE A 87 -7.08 19.65 -5.98
C PHE A 87 -8.25 20.38 -5.28
N ASP A 88 -8.31 20.29 -3.97
CA ASP A 88 -9.35 20.93 -3.14
C ASP A 88 -9.00 22.38 -2.71
N GLY A 89 -7.87 22.90 -3.15
CA GLY A 89 -7.35 24.21 -2.81
C GLY A 89 -5.93 24.20 -2.24
N ASP A 90 -5.23 23.07 -2.37
CA ASP A 90 -3.81 22.96 -1.97
C ASP A 90 -2.96 24.03 -2.64
N GLN A 91 -1.94 24.49 -1.93
CA GLN A 91 -0.93 25.43 -2.40
C GLN A 91 0.44 24.77 -2.49
N MET A 92 1.22 25.16 -3.48
CA MET A 92 2.61 24.71 -3.66
C MET A 92 3.56 25.90 -3.78
N ALA A 93 4.76 25.75 -3.24
CA ALA A 93 5.85 26.67 -3.47
C ALA A 93 6.59 26.29 -4.75
N VAL A 94 6.95 27.29 -5.56
CA VAL A 94 7.74 27.15 -6.77
C VAL A 94 9.12 27.73 -6.54
N HIS A 95 10.17 26.95 -6.77
CA HIS A 95 11.55 27.37 -6.65
C HIS A 95 12.27 27.26 -8.00
N LEU A 96 13.07 28.26 -8.34
CA LEU A 96 13.80 28.29 -9.61
C LEU A 96 15.29 28.10 -9.34
N PRO A 97 15.93 27.01 -9.84
CA PRO A 97 17.38 26.88 -9.81
C PRO A 97 18.05 27.96 -10.62
N LEU A 98 19.00 28.70 -10.02
CA LEU A 98 19.63 29.86 -10.66
C LEU A 98 20.94 29.51 -11.36
N SER A 99 21.81 28.69 -10.74
CA SER A 99 23.11 28.33 -11.32
C SER A 99 22.99 27.13 -12.26
N ALA A 100 23.94 26.97 -13.17
CA ALA A 100 24.01 25.85 -14.10
C ALA A 100 24.18 24.51 -13.35
N GLU A 101 24.93 24.51 -12.26
CA GLU A 101 25.12 23.34 -11.41
C GLU A 101 23.79 22.93 -10.74
N ALA A 102 23.05 23.91 -10.19
CA ALA A 102 21.75 23.63 -9.56
C ALA A 102 20.72 23.12 -10.59
N GLN A 103 20.74 23.63 -11.82
CA GLN A 103 19.90 23.14 -12.90
C GLN A 103 20.28 21.71 -13.32
N ALA A 104 21.58 21.40 -13.37
CA ALA A 104 22.07 20.05 -13.66
C ALA A 104 21.67 19.05 -12.59
N GLU A 105 21.81 19.42 -11.31
CA GLU A 105 21.36 18.59 -10.17
C GLU A 105 19.82 18.38 -10.20
N ALA A 106 19.05 19.43 -10.47
CA ALA A 106 17.60 19.33 -10.57
C ALA A 106 17.18 18.32 -11.66
N ARG A 107 17.88 18.34 -12.82
CA ARG A 107 17.62 17.39 -13.93
C ARG A 107 18.06 15.97 -13.63
N SER A 108 19.21 15.77 -13.02
CA SER A 108 19.80 14.44 -12.82
C SER A 108 19.29 13.70 -11.59
N LEU A 109 18.85 14.44 -10.54
CA LEU A 109 18.51 13.86 -9.24
C LEU A 109 17.05 14.09 -8.82
N MET A 110 16.41 15.17 -9.30
CA MET A 110 15.13 15.62 -8.74
C MET A 110 13.94 15.55 -9.71
N MET A 111 14.14 15.16 -10.97
CA MET A 111 13.03 15.02 -11.92
C MET A 111 12.00 14.01 -11.41
N ALA A 112 10.73 14.33 -11.55
CA ALA A 112 9.63 13.44 -11.15
C ALA A 112 9.64 12.11 -11.92
N SER A 113 10.10 12.12 -13.18
CA SER A 113 10.28 10.93 -14.02
C SER A 113 11.33 9.95 -13.46
N ASP A 114 12.32 10.44 -12.72
CA ASP A 114 13.42 9.62 -12.19
C ASP A 114 13.13 9.14 -10.75
N ASN A 115 12.22 9.81 -10.05
CA ASN A 115 11.87 9.52 -8.67
C ASN A 115 10.54 8.75 -8.56
N ILE A 116 10.47 7.59 -9.23
CA ILE A 116 9.27 6.75 -9.30
C ILE A 116 9.14 5.86 -8.06
N LEU A 117 10.27 5.44 -7.45
CA LEU A 117 10.30 4.49 -6.34
C LEU A 117 10.39 5.21 -4.98
N LYS A 118 9.73 4.63 -3.97
CA LYS A 118 9.83 5.09 -2.58
C LYS A 118 11.16 4.65 -1.96
N PRO A 119 11.89 5.56 -1.30
CA PRO A 119 13.10 5.19 -0.57
C PRO A 119 12.84 4.26 0.62
N ALA A 120 11.60 4.20 1.13
CA ALA A 120 11.22 3.43 2.30
C ALA A 120 11.14 1.92 2.04
N ASP A 121 10.52 1.52 0.95
CA ASP A 121 10.17 0.13 0.66
C ASP A 121 10.52 -0.32 -0.77
N GLY A 122 10.92 0.60 -1.65
CA GLY A 122 11.24 0.31 -3.05
C GLY A 122 10.01 0.10 -3.95
N HIS A 123 8.80 0.22 -3.41
CA HIS A 123 7.59 0.19 -4.22
C HIS A 123 7.39 1.50 -4.98
N THR A 124 6.65 1.43 -6.08
CA THR A 124 6.34 2.62 -6.87
C THR A 124 5.43 3.58 -6.10
N VAL A 125 5.80 4.87 -6.08
CA VAL A 125 4.96 5.94 -5.54
C VAL A 125 4.00 6.48 -6.58
N THR A 126 4.43 6.50 -7.84
CA THR A 126 3.64 6.96 -8.98
C THR A 126 2.76 5.83 -9.49
N MET A 127 1.54 5.78 -8.98
CA MET A 127 0.57 4.73 -9.31
C MET A 127 -0.70 5.34 -9.89
N PRO A 128 -1.33 4.68 -10.89
CA PRO A 128 -2.69 5.02 -11.28
C PRO A 128 -3.63 5.05 -10.08
N SER A 129 -4.53 6.02 -10.04
CA SER A 129 -5.48 6.21 -8.94
C SER A 129 -6.87 6.60 -9.46
N GLN A 130 -7.89 6.43 -8.62
CA GLN A 130 -9.27 6.89 -8.87
C GLN A 130 -9.78 6.53 -10.28
N ASP A 131 -10.07 7.51 -11.14
CA ASP A 131 -10.65 7.32 -12.48
C ASP A 131 -9.72 6.52 -13.41
N MET A 132 -8.40 6.65 -13.26
CA MET A 132 -7.45 5.83 -14.03
C MET A 132 -7.66 4.35 -13.74
N ILE A 133 -7.78 3.98 -12.46
CA ILE A 133 -8.05 2.59 -12.05
C ILE A 133 -9.41 2.14 -12.56
N LEU A 134 -10.43 2.98 -12.43
CA LEU A 134 -11.80 2.66 -12.89
C LEU A 134 -11.82 2.37 -14.39
N GLY A 135 -11.16 3.20 -15.21
CA GLY A 135 -11.07 3.00 -16.65
C GLY A 135 -10.31 1.73 -17.03
N LEU A 136 -9.19 1.44 -16.38
CA LEU A 136 -8.40 0.23 -16.61
C LEU A 136 -9.14 -1.04 -16.14
N TYR A 137 -9.84 -0.96 -15.00
CA TYR A 137 -10.66 -2.05 -14.49
C TYR A 137 -11.81 -2.37 -15.45
N TYR A 138 -12.56 -1.35 -15.89
CA TYR A 138 -13.62 -1.50 -16.89
C TYR A 138 -13.11 -2.15 -18.18
N LEU A 139 -11.95 -1.69 -18.66
CA LEU A 139 -11.34 -2.19 -19.89
C LEU A 139 -10.95 -3.68 -19.80
N THR A 140 -10.43 -4.11 -18.64
CA THR A 140 -9.94 -5.48 -18.42
C THR A 140 -10.99 -6.44 -17.90
N THR A 141 -12.20 -5.96 -17.58
CA THR A 141 -13.36 -6.79 -17.19
C THR A 141 -13.82 -7.60 -18.39
N VAL A 142 -14.17 -8.87 -18.16
CA VAL A 142 -14.82 -9.75 -19.15
C VAL A 142 -16.25 -10.00 -18.68
N ILE A 143 -17.20 -9.84 -19.60
CA ILE A 143 -18.62 -10.08 -19.33
C ILE A 143 -19.04 -11.33 -20.10
N ASP A 144 -19.46 -12.36 -19.37
CA ASP A 144 -19.99 -13.56 -19.97
C ASP A 144 -21.35 -13.29 -20.63
N GLY A 145 -21.53 -13.82 -21.84
CA GLY A 145 -22.75 -13.59 -22.64
C GLY A 145 -22.78 -12.26 -23.37
N ALA A 146 -21.66 -11.50 -23.40
CA ALA A 146 -21.55 -10.26 -24.16
C ALA A 146 -21.62 -10.52 -25.68
N LYS A 147 -22.10 -9.53 -26.42
CA LYS A 147 -22.26 -9.62 -27.88
C LYS A 147 -20.93 -9.94 -28.57
N GLY A 148 -20.94 -10.99 -29.38
CA GLY A 148 -19.77 -11.45 -30.14
C GLY A 148 -18.82 -12.36 -29.34
N GLN A 149 -19.23 -12.86 -28.17
CA GLN A 149 -18.42 -13.82 -27.43
C GLN A 149 -18.14 -15.08 -28.23
N GLY A 150 -16.90 -15.55 -28.23
CA GLY A 150 -16.46 -16.75 -28.90
C GLY A 150 -16.14 -16.58 -30.40
N ARG A 151 -16.29 -15.36 -30.97
CA ARG A 151 -15.82 -15.08 -32.33
C ARG A 151 -14.30 -15.22 -32.43
N VAL A 152 -13.83 -15.69 -33.56
CA VAL A 152 -12.43 -15.94 -33.87
C VAL A 152 -11.96 -14.90 -34.86
N PHE A 153 -10.84 -14.24 -34.56
CA PHE A 153 -10.21 -13.23 -35.42
C PHE A 153 -8.82 -13.67 -35.83
N SER A 154 -8.48 -13.42 -37.09
CA SER A 154 -7.16 -13.76 -37.64
C SER A 154 -6.09 -12.71 -37.30
N SER A 155 -6.49 -11.49 -36.98
CA SER A 155 -5.59 -10.40 -36.59
C SER A 155 -6.25 -9.43 -35.61
N LEU A 156 -5.44 -8.55 -35.02
CA LEU A 156 -5.92 -7.49 -34.11
C LEU A 156 -6.76 -6.45 -34.85
N GLU A 157 -6.37 -6.11 -36.09
CA GLU A 157 -7.06 -5.14 -36.93
C GLU A 157 -8.47 -5.62 -37.32
N GLU A 158 -8.63 -6.92 -37.52
CA GLU A 158 -9.94 -7.51 -37.79
C GLU A 158 -10.87 -7.39 -36.58
N ALA A 159 -10.34 -7.64 -35.37
CA ALA A 159 -11.09 -7.46 -34.13
C ALA A 159 -11.46 -5.97 -33.89
N GLU A 160 -10.56 -5.04 -34.22
CA GLU A 160 -10.83 -3.59 -34.14
C GLU A 160 -11.95 -3.17 -35.09
N MET A 161 -11.90 -3.63 -36.35
CA MET A 161 -12.97 -3.36 -37.30
C MET A 161 -14.33 -3.93 -36.87
N ALA A 162 -14.34 -5.10 -36.24
CA ALA A 162 -15.57 -5.69 -35.71
C ALA A 162 -16.12 -4.90 -34.51
N LEU A 163 -15.23 -4.34 -33.67
CA LEU A 163 -15.61 -3.45 -32.58
C LEU A 163 -16.21 -2.14 -33.10
N ASP A 164 -15.58 -1.50 -34.08
CA ASP A 164 -16.06 -0.25 -34.69
C ASP A 164 -17.43 -0.41 -35.36
N LYS A 165 -17.69 -1.59 -35.91
CA LYS A 165 -19.01 -1.95 -36.46
C LYS A 165 -20.03 -2.35 -35.40
N HIS A 166 -19.64 -2.34 -34.12
CA HIS A 166 -20.47 -2.84 -33.02
C HIS A 166 -20.93 -4.29 -33.18
N GLU A 167 -20.13 -5.13 -33.84
CA GLU A 167 -20.38 -6.57 -33.96
C GLU A 167 -19.93 -7.32 -32.72
N ILE A 168 -18.95 -6.79 -32.00
CA ILE A 168 -18.47 -7.31 -30.71
C ILE A 168 -18.47 -6.20 -29.66
N ASP A 169 -18.64 -6.58 -28.42
CA ASP A 169 -18.44 -5.70 -27.28
C ASP A 169 -16.96 -5.74 -26.83
N MET A 170 -16.45 -4.63 -26.32
CA MET A 170 -15.07 -4.50 -25.85
C MET A 170 -14.72 -5.52 -24.77
N GLN A 171 -15.69 -5.91 -23.94
CA GLN A 171 -15.58 -6.81 -22.80
C GLN A 171 -15.96 -8.26 -23.16
N ALA A 172 -16.33 -8.53 -24.44
CA ALA A 172 -16.63 -9.87 -24.88
C ALA A 172 -15.38 -10.74 -24.92
N LYS A 173 -15.48 -12.00 -24.49
CA LYS A 173 -14.41 -12.98 -24.59
C LYS A 173 -14.32 -13.50 -26.02
N VAL A 174 -13.31 -13.06 -26.76
CA VAL A 174 -13.05 -13.39 -28.16
C VAL A 174 -11.76 -14.20 -28.29
N LEU A 175 -11.59 -14.93 -29.38
CA LEU A 175 -10.37 -15.66 -29.69
C LEU A 175 -9.62 -14.92 -30.80
N ILE A 176 -8.34 -14.64 -30.56
CA ILE A 176 -7.49 -13.93 -31.51
C ILE A 176 -6.24 -14.73 -31.79
N ARG A 177 -5.88 -14.82 -33.05
CA ARG A 177 -4.63 -15.45 -33.46
C ARG A 177 -3.49 -14.47 -33.25
N LEU A 178 -2.61 -14.80 -32.31
CA LEU A 178 -1.45 -14.01 -31.95
C LEU A 178 -0.19 -14.56 -32.62
N PRO A 179 0.76 -13.71 -33.05
CA PRO A 179 2.00 -14.13 -33.71
C PRO A 179 2.91 -14.93 -32.75
N GLN A 180 3.91 -15.57 -33.30
CA GLN A 180 4.87 -16.41 -32.55
C GLN A 180 5.66 -15.62 -31.50
N ASP A 181 5.94 -14.34 -31.77
CA ASP A 181 6.72 -13.45 -30.91
C ASP A 181 5.95 -12.95 -29.67
N PHE A 182 4.71 -13.38 -29.56
CA PHE A 182 3.87 -12.94 -28.46
C PHE A 182 4.19 -13.67 -27.17
N VAL A 183 4.48 -12.93 -26.10
CA VAL A 183 4.87 -13.50 -24.79
C VAL A 183 3.61 -13.87 -24.02
N LEU A 184 3.29 -15.17 -24.05
CA LEU A 184 2.17 -15.72 -23.27
C LEU A 184 2.45 -15.72 -21.76
N PRO A 185 1.40 -15.75 -20.92
CA PRO A 185 1.57 -16.01 -19.49
C PRO A 185 2.32 -17.32 -19.26
N LYS A 186 3.19 -17.38 -18.21
CA LYS A 186 4.01 -18.56 -17.90
C LYS A 186 3.18 -19.81 -17.64
N ASP A 187 1.99 -19.65 -17.05
CA ASP A 187 1.09 -20.73 -16.61
C ASP A 187 -0.09 -20.90 -17.58
N TRP A 188 0.08 -20.48 -18.85
CA TRP A 188 -1.02 -20.60 -19.82
C TRP A 188 -1.24 -22.05 -20.24
N GLU A 189 -2.48 -22.50 -20.04
CA GLU A 189 -3.01 -23.78 -20.56
C GLU A 189 -4.19 -23.51 -21.50
N PRO A 190 -4.30 -24.25 -22.62
CA PRO A 190 -5.39 -24.08 -23.56
C PRO A 190 -6.78 -24.33 -22.92
N GLY A 191 -7.64 -23.33 -22.99
CA GLY A 191 -9.01 -23.35 -22.47
C GLY A 191 -10.08 -23.49 -23.56
N GLU A 192 -11.34 -23.48 -23.14
CA GLU A 192 -12.50 -23.53 -24.04
C GLU A 192 -13.36 -22.27 -23.85
N VAL A 193 -13.91 -21.73 -24.95
CA VAL A 193 -14.81 -20.57 -24.96
C VAL A 193 -16.12 -20.95 -25.63
N LYS A 194 -17.25 -20.71 -24.95
CA LYS A 194 -18.59 -20.85 -25.53
C LYS A 194 -18.89 -19.70 -26.48
N VAL A 195 -19.42 -20.02 -27.64
CA VAL A 195 -19.86 -19.03 -28.65
C VAL A 195 -21.26 -18.55 -28.29
N VAL A 196 -21.48 -17.24 -28.29
CA VAL A 196 -22.83 -16.65 -28.16
C VAL A 196 -23.32 -16.28 -29.55
N ASP A 197 -24.53 -16.72 -29.88
CA ASP A 197 -25.16 -16.57 -31.20
C ASP A 197 -24.30 -17.15 -32.35
N PRO A 198 -24.01 -18.47 -32.33
CA PRO A 198 -23.20 -19.09 -33.38
C PRO A 198 -23.86 -18.94 -34.75
N GLU A 199 -23.09 -18.62 -35.77
CA GLU A 199 -23.58 -18.66 -37.17
C GLU A 199 -23.98 -20.09 -37.56
N PRO A 200 -24.96 -20.27 -38.44
CA PRO A 200 -25.38 -21.59 -38.86
C PRO A 200 -24.22 -22.42 -39.43
N GLY A 201 -23.81 -23.45 -38.69
CA GLY A 201 -22.70 -24.34 -39.07
C GLY A 201 -21.39 -24.07 -38.33
N SER A 202 -21.34 -23.06 -37.47
CA SER A 202 -20.20 -22.81 -36.57
C SER A 202 -20.27 -23.66 -35.30
N PRO A 203 -19.14 -24.02 -34.69
CA PRO A 203 -19.13 -24.78 -33.44
C PRO A 203 -19.66 -23.95 -32.27
N ASP A 204 -20.36 -24.57 -31.34
CA ASP A 204 -20.87 -23.92 -30.11
C ASP A 204 -19.75 -23.61 -29.10
N VAL A 205 -18.60 -24.25 -29.24
CA VAL A 205 -17.44 -24.09 -28.39
C VAL A 205 -16.17 -24.04 -29.24
N VAL A 206 -15.33 -23.07 -29.02
CA VAL A 206 -14.00 -22.92 -29.64
C VAL A 206 -12.92 -23.14 -28.60
N LYS A 207 -11.87 -23.89 -28.96
CA LYS A 207 -10.74 -24.18 -28.09
C LYS A 207 -9.57 -23.26 -28.42
N GLU A 208 -8.82 -22.89 -27.39
CA GLU A 208 -7.51 -22.29 -27.56
C GLU A 208 -6.54 -23.33 -28.12
N GLU A 209 -5.71 -22.99 -29.07
CA GLU A 209 -4.83 -23.91 -29.75
C GLU A 209 -3.51 -23.24 -30.15
N ARG A 210 -2.41 -24.00 -30.05
CA ARG A 210 -1.12 -23.60 -30.61
C ARG A 210 -0.93 -24.25 -31.97
N PHE A 211 -0.75 -23.46 -33.01
CA PHE A 211 -0.56 -23.92 -34.37
C PHE A 211 0.89 -24.35 -34.66
N HIS A 212 1.08 -25.13 -35.71
CA HIS A 212 2.40 -25.62 -36.13
C HIS A 212 3.40 -24.50 -36.54
N ASP A 213 2.89 -23.34 -36.97
CA ASP A 213 3.67 -22.16 -37.29
C ASP A 213 4.11 -21.34 -36.05
N GLY A 214 3.77 -21.82 -34.85
CA GLY A 214 4.09 -21.18 -33.60
C GLY A 214 3.08 -20.10 -33.17
N SER A 215 2.13 -19.71 -34.02
CA SER A 215 1.04 -18.81 -33.63
C SER A 215 0.11 -19.48 -32.64
N VAL A 216 -0.58 -18.69 -31.83
CA VAL A 216 -1.49 -19.17 -30.79
C VAL A 216 -2.86 -18.53 -30.96
N LEU A 217 -3.90 -19.36 -30.98
CA LEU A 217 -5.27 -18.89 -30.83
C LEU A 217 -5.55 -18.71 -29.35
N PHE A 218 -5.68 -17.47 -28.92
CA PHE A 218 -5.70 -17.08 -27.52
C PHE A 218 -7.02 -16.40 -27.17
N ALA A 219 -7.63 -16.84 -26.07
CA ALA A 219 -8.90 -16.30 -25.59
C ALA A 219 -8.68 -15.08 -24.69
N THR A 220 -9.16 -13.93 -25.12
CA THR A 220 -9.01 -12.67 -24.38
C THR A 220 -10.17 -11.73 -24.71
N SER A 221 -10.15 -10.49 -24.21
CA SER A 221 -11.05 -9.43 -24.65
C SER A 221 -10.27 -8.35 -25.39
N TYR A 222 -10.94 -7.64 -26.28
CA TYR A 222 -10.29 -6.53 -26.98
C TYR A 222 -9.78 -5.45 -26.01
N GLY A 223 -10.50 -5.22 -24.92
CA GLY A 223 -10.06 -4.32 -23.85
C GLY A 223 -8.73 -4.72 -23.21
N ARG A 224 -8.50 -6.03 -22.99
CA ARG A 224 -7.20 -6.52 -22.46
C ARG A 224 -6.06 -6.35 -23.46
N ILE A 225 -6.34 -6.43 -24.75
CA ILE A 225 -5.36 -6.18 -25.78
C ILE A 225 -4.91 -4.72 -25.74
N LEU A 226 -5.85 -3.79 -25.66
CA LEU A 226 -5.54 -2.35 -25.51
C LEU A 226 -4.72 -2.07 -24.24
N PHE A 227 -5.06 -2.73 -23.14
CA PHE A 227 -4.30 -2.64 -21.88
C PHE A 227 -2.85 -3.13 -22.08
N ASN A 228 -2.66 -4.32 -22.65
CA ASN A 228 -1.32 -4.86 -22.89
C ASN A 228 -0.53 -4.04 -23.91
N GLY A 229 -1.19 -3.36 -24.85
CA GLY A 229 -0.56 -2.44 -25.78
C GLY A 229 0.10 -1.21 -25.12
N THR A 230 -0.23 -0.89 -23.87
CA THR A 230 0.46 0.14 -23.07
C THR A 230 1.66 -0.38 -22.30
N LEU A 231 1.80 -1.69 -22.17
CA LEU A 231 2.91 -2.33 -21.49
C LEU A 231 4.12 -2.50 -22.43
N PRO A 232 5.34 -2.71 -21.92
CA PRO A 232 6.50 -3.03 -22.75
C PRO A 232 6.26 -4.28 -23.61
N VAL A 233 6.78 -4.30 -24.81
CA VAL A 233 6.51 -5.34 -25.84
C VAL A 233 6.91 -6.75 -25.39
N ASP A 234 7.96 -6.86 -24.59
CA ASP A 234 8.49 -8.11 -24.04
C ASP A 234 7.90 -8.49 -22.68
N TYR A 235 6.92 -7.72 -22.19
CA TYR A 235 6.21 -8.04 -20.94
C TYR A 235 5.20 -9.17 -21.17
N PRO A 236 5.09 -10.15 -20.26
CA PRO A 236 4.10 -11.23 -20.37
C PRO A 236 2.67 -10.69 -20.44
N PHE A 237 1.86 -11.26 -21.35
CA PHE A 237 0.48 -10.81 -21.53
C PHE A 237 -0.35 -10.97 -20.27
N VAL A 238 -0.97 -9.90 -19.83
CA VAL A 238 -1.86 -9.87 -18.67
C VAL A 238 -3.29 -10.20 -19.14
N ASN A 239 -3.76 -11.42 -18.88
CA ASN A 239 -5.11 -11.86 -19.24
C ASN A 239 -6.04 -11.94 -18.02
N GLU A 240 -5.86 -11.06 -17.07
CA GLU A 240 -6.67 -10.97 -15.86
C GLU A 240 -7.32 -9.61 -15.76
N GLN A 241 -8.33 -9.52 -14.91
CA GLN A 241 -8.88 -8.24 -14.50
C GLN A 241 -7.85 -7.48 -13.65
N ALA A 242 -7.72 -6.17 -13.87
CA ALA A 242 -6.70 -5.34 -13.27
C ALA A 242 -7.24 -4.36 -12.20
N PRO A 243 -7.63 -4.84 -11.00
CA PRO A 243 -7.91 -3.97 -9.87
C PRO A 243 -6.62 -3.32 -9.35
N LYS A 244 -6.75 -2.30 -8.49
CA LYS A 244 -5.63 -1.54 -7.92
C LYS A 244 -4.48 -2.43 -7.41
N LYS A 245 -4.79 -3.50 -6.68
CA LYS A 245 -3.78 -4.42 -6.13
C LYS A 245 -2.98 -5.13 -7.23
N ARG A 246 -3.64 -5.50 -8.34
CA ARG A 246 -2.99 -6.15 -9.48
C ARG A 246 -2.17 -5.16 -10.28
N LEU A 247 -2.71 -3.97 -10.54
CA LEU A 247 -1.98 -2.87 -11.19
C LEU A 247 -0.70 -2.50 -10.43
N SER A 248 -0.77 -2.43 -9.09
CA SER A 248 0.42 -2.18 -8.26
C SER A 248 1.51 -3.22 -8.51
N LYS A 249 1.16 -4.51 -8.50
CA LYS A 249 2.13 -5.58 -8.76
C LYS A 249 2.73 -5.51 -10.17
N ILE A 250 1.92 -5.18 -11.19
CA ILE A 250 2.39 -5.03 -12.56
C ILE A 250 3.36 -3.86 -12.66
N VAL A 251 3.02 -2.71 -12.10
CA VAL A 251 3.87 -1.51 -12.15
C VAL A 251 5.17 -1.71 -11.36
N ASP A 252 5.12 -2.36 -10.19
CA ASP A 252 6.30 -2.68 -9.40
C ASP A 252 7.23 -3.66 -10.15
N ASP A 253 6.67 -4.67 -10.83
CA ASP A 253 7.42 -5.62 -11.65
C ASP A 253 8.09 -4.91 -12.86
N ILE A 254 7.35 -4.03 -13.54
CA ILE A 254 7.88 -3.20 -14.63
C ILE A 254 9.00 -2.27 -14.11
N ALA A 255 8.82 -1.63 -12.97
CA ALA A 255 9.82 -0.75 -12.37
C ALA A 255 11.11 -1.49 -11.96
N THR A 256 11.02 -2.80 -11.70
CA THR A 256 12.18 -3.64 -11.38
C THR A 256 12.92 -4.10 -12.63
N ARG A 257 12.22 -4.40 -13.73
CA ARG A 257 12.80 -5.01 -14.95
C ARG A 257 13.30 -3.98 -15.97
N TYR A 258 12.65 -2.83 -16.06
CA TYR A 258 12.87 -1.86 -17.13
C TYR A 258 13.53 -0.58 -16.65
N SER A 259 14.06 0.17 -17.60
CA SER A 259 14.67 1.48 -17.33
C SER A 259 13.61 2.50 -16.87
N THR A 260 13.99 3.44 -16.02
CA THR A 260 13.12 4.51 -15.50
C THR A 260 12.37 5.26 -16.62
N ALA A 261 13.05 5.51 -17.75
CA ALA A 261 12.44 6.16 -18.91
C ALA A 261 11.31 5.32 -19.54
N GLN A 262 11.49 4.00 -19.67
CA GLN A 262 10.45 3.10 -20.16
C GLN A 262 9.27 3.01 -19.18
N VAL A 263 9.56 2.96 -17.89
CA VAL A 263 8.54 2.96 -16.83
C VAL A 263 7.69 4.24 -16.90
N ALA A 264 8.31 5.41 -17.08
CA ALA A 264 7.62 6.68 -17.19
C ALA A 264 6.67 6.71 -18.41
N VAL A 265 7.13 6.24 -19.56
CA VAL A 265 6.30 6.14 -20.78
C VAL A 265 5.11 5.18 -20.57
N THR A 266 5.35 4.04 -19.95
CA THR A 266 4.29 3.06 -19.62
C THR A 266 3.24 3.64 -18.68
N LEU A 267 3.68 4.33 -17.62
CA LEU A 267 2.78 4.98 -16.68
C LEU A 267 1.93 6.07 -17.31
N ASP A 268 2.51 6.87 -18.20
CA ASP A 268 1.77 7.89 -18.95
C ASP A 268 0.76 7.25 -19.90
N ALA A 269 1.13 6.19 -20.60
CA ALA A 269 0.21 5.44 -21.48
C ALA A 269 -0.95 4.81 -20.67
N LEU A 270 -0.68 4.21 -19.51
CA LEU A 270 -1.71 3.67 -18.61
C LEU A 270 -2.64 4.76 -18.09
N LYS A 271 -2.10 5.92 -17.72
CA LYS A 271 -2.88 7.09 -17.27
C LYS A 271 -3.82 7.57 -18.37
N ASP A 272 -3.31 7.76 -19.59
CA ASP A 272 -4.09 8.27 -20.73
C ASP A 272 -5.17 7.27 -21.14
N LEU A 273 -4.85 5.98 -21.18
CA LEU A 273 -5.82 4.93 -21.46
C LEU A 273 -6.91 4.88 -20.37
N GLY A 274 -6.53 4.95 -19.09
CA GLY A 274 -7.45 4.96 -17.96
C GLY A 274 -8.42 6.12 -18.02
N PHE A 275 -7.92 7.35 -18.20
CA PHE A 275 -8.77 8.54 -18.32
C PHE A 275 -9.66 8.53 -19.57
N THR A 276 -9.16 8.01 -20.69
CA THR A 276 -9.96 7.92 -21.92
C THR A 276 -11.12 6.93 -21.75
N ARG A 277 -10.91 5.83 -21.03
CA ARG A 277 -11.91 4.74 -20.89
C ARG A 277 -12.82 4.88 -19.68
N ALA A 278 -12.46 5.66 -18.67
CA ALA A 278 -13.32 5.92 -17.53
C ALA A 278 -14.69 6.54 -17.91
N PRO A 279 -14.78 7.59 -18.73
CA PRO A 279 -16.07 8.11 -19.18
C PRO A 279 -16.91 7.10 -19.97
N TRP A 280 -16.27 6.21 -20.74
CA TRP A 280 -16.96 5.17 -21.52
C TRP A 280 -17.61 4.12 -20.64
N SER A 281 -17.08 3.89 -19.43
CA SER A 281 -17.66 2.95 -18.49
C SER A 281 -19.06 3.34 -18.04
N GLY A 282 -19.39 4.65 -18.08
CA GLY A 282 -20.67 5.18 -17.61
C GLY A 282 -20.91 4.94 -16.11
N VAL A 283 -19.91 4.48 -15.37
CA VAL A 283 -20.03 4.21 -13.92
C VAL A 283 -20.34 5.50 -13.19
N SER A 284 -21.46 5.52 -12.52
CA SER A 284 -21.98 6.66 -11.79
C SER A 284 -22.58 6.19 -10.46
N PHE A 285 -22.68 7.06 -9.47
CA PHE A 285 -23.22 6.72 -8.16
C PHE A 285 -24.60 7.36 -7.96
N ALA A 286 -25.59 6.54 -7.61
CA ALA A 286 -26.94 6.96 -7.26
C ALA A 286 -27.40 6.29 -5.95
N PHE A 287 -28.34 6.90 -5.24
CA PHE A 287 -28.94 6.28 -4.05
C PHE A 287 -29.63 4.94 -4.33
N SER A 288 -30.11 4.73 -5.56
CA SER A 288 -30.69 3.45 -6.01
C SER A 288 -29.67 2.33 -6.02
N ASP A 289 -28.40 2.61 -6.24
CA ASP A 289 -27.33 1.62 -6.34
C ASP A 289 -26.95 1.01 -4.99
N VAL A 290 -27.37 1.66 -3.91
CA VAL A 290 -27.22 1.14 -2.54
C VAL A 290 -28.31 0.11 -2.28
N ILE A 291 -28.03 -1.15 -2.55
CA ILE A 291 -28.97 -2.25 -2.30
C ILE A 291 -28.85 -2.68 -0.84
N GLN A 292 -29.98 -2.76 -0.16
CA GLN A 292 -30.06 -3.31 1.19
C GLN A 292 -30.46 -4.80 1.11
N PRO A 293 -29.81 -5.69 1.86
CA PRO A 293 -30.25 -7.07 1.96
C PRO A 293 -31.70 -7.13 2.47
N PRO A 294 -32.59 -7.92 1.86
CA PRO A 294 -33.97 -8.04 2.32
C PRO A 294 -34.07 -8.63 3.74
N GLU A 295 -33.12 -9.43 4.13
CA GLU A 295 -33.02 -10.15 5.41
C GLU A 295 -32.46 -9.28 6.56
N LEU A 296 -32.09 -8.02 6.28
CA LEU A 296 -31.45 -7.14 7.27
C LEU A 296 -32.29 -6.95 8.53
N ASP A 297 -33.59 -6.74 8.37
CA ASP A 297 -34.49 -6.50 9.50
C ASP A 297 -34.68 -7.78 10.33
N GLU A 298 -34.67 -8.97 9.71
CA GLU A 298 -34.74 -10.27 10.40
C GLU A 298 -33.51 -10.54 11.26
N TYR A 299 -32.30 -10.24 10.72
CA TYR A 299 -31.06 -10.34 11.50
C TYR A 299 -31.12 -9.43 12.73
N ILE A 300 -31.51 -8.17 12.56
CA ILE A 300 -31.60 -7.20 13.66
C ILE A 300 -32.57 -7.68 14.74
N GLU A 301 -33.79 -8.13 14.37
CA GLU A 301 -34.81 -8.62 15.31
C GLU A 301 -34.34 -9.87 16.07
N LYS A 302 -33.68 -10.81 15.40
CA LYS A 302 -33.09 -11.99 16.04
C LYS A 302 -32.11 -11.59 17.16
N TYR A 303 -31.17 -10.72 16.85
CA TYR A 303 -30.16 -10.28 17.80
C TYR A 303 -30.71 -9.32 18.87
N GLU A 304 -31.78 -8.60 18.63
CA GLU A 304 -32.55 -7.87 19.65
C GLU A 304 -33.12 -8.82 20.67
N GLY A 305 -33.76 -9.91 20.24
CA GLY A 305 -34.31 -10.91 21.15
C GLY A 305 -33.26 -11.62 21.98
N GLU A 306 -32.04 -11.80 21.46
CA GLU A 306 -30.90 -12.34 22.22
C GLU A 306 -30.36 -11.30 23.24
N ALA A 307 -30.27 -10.03 22.84
CA ALA A 307 -29.83 -8.95 23.72
C ALA A 307 -30.80 -8.71 24.88
N ASP A 308 -32.11 -8.86 24.65
CA ASP A 308 -33.12 -8.75 25.70
C ASP A 308 -32.96 -9.87 26.74
N LYS A 309 -32.66 -11.10 26.33
CA LYS A 309 -32.34 -12.19 27.26
C LYS A 309 -31.10 -11.92 28.11
N VAL A 310 -30.05 -11.33 27.52
CA VAL A 310 -28.87 -10.92 28.30
C VAL A 310 -29.24 -9.85 29.35
N ASN A 311 -30.09 -8.89 28.99
CA ASN A 311 -30.57 -7.87 29.91
C ASN A 311 -31.46 -8.47 30.99
N GLU A 312 -32.36 -9.42 30.69
CA GLU A 312 -33.16 -10.16 31.68
C GLU A 312 -32.29 -10.92 32.65
N ASN A 313 -31.25 -11.64 32.19
CA ASN A 313 -30.29 -12.33 33.02
C ASN A 313 -29.55 -11.40 33.99
N TYR A 314 -29.24 -10.19 33.55
CA TYR A 314 -28.68 -9.15 34.39
C TYR A 314 -29.69 -8.65 35.44
N GLU A 315 -30.95 -8.39 35.08
CA GLU A 315 -31.99 -7.97 36.02
C GLU A 315 -32.30 -9.00 37.11
N ILE A 316 -32.21 -10.30 36.77
CA ILE A 316 -32.36 -11.41 37.72
C ILE A 316 -31.12 -11.56 38.61
N GLY A 317 -29.99 -10.89 38.27
CA GLY A 317 -28.75 -10.93 39.04
C GLY A 317 -27.84 -12.11 38.70
N MET A 318 -28.04 -12.75 37.56
CA MET A 318 -27.17 -13.85 37.05
C MET A 318 -25.87 -13.34 36.46
N LEU A 319 -25.86 -12.10 35.98
CA LEU A 319 -24.70 -11.46 35.34
C LEU A 319 -24.30 -10.20 36.10
N THR A 320 -23.02 -9.90 36.10
CA THR A 320 -22.49 -8.60 36.54
C THR A 320 -22.65 -7.56 35.43
N GLU A 321 -22.60 -6.26 35.75
CA GLU A 321 -22.68 -5.17 34.78
C GLU A 321 -21.60 -5.31 33.70
N GLU A 322 -20.43 -5.76 34.06
CA GLU A 322 -19.31 -5.91 33.15
C GLU A 322 -19.47 -7.12 32.21
N GLU A 323 -19.98 -8.24 32.72
CA GLU A 323 -20.29 -9.44 31.94
C GLU A 323 -21.41 -9.13 30.95
N ARG A 324 -22.48 -8.48 31.40
CA ARG A 324 -23.55 -8.00 30.54
C ARG A 324 -23.01 -7.15 29.38
N ARG A 325 -22.13 -6.19 29.70
CA ARG A 325 -21.52 -5.31 28.70
C ARG A 325 -20.71 -6.10 27.67
N GLN A 326 -19.90 -7.05 28.12
CA GLN A 326 -19.08 -7.86 27.24
C GLN A 326 -19.93 -8.77 26.34
N GLU A 327 -20.93 -9.46 26.91
CA GLU A 327 -21.83 -10.31 26.14
C GLU A 327 -22.60 -9.50 25.07
N LEU A 328 -23.07 -8.30 25.41
CA LEU A 328 -23.71 -7.41 24.43
C LEU A 328 -22.76 -6.96 23.32
N VAL A 329 -21.51 -6.66 23.65
CA VAL A 329 -20.50 -6.28 22.63
C VAL A 329 -20.22 -7.45 21.71
N ASP A 330 -20.01 -8.65 22.23
CA ASP A 330 -19.72 -9.84 21.44
C ASP A 330 -20.91 -10.22 20.53
N LEU A 331 -22.12 -10.14 21.07
CA LEU A 331 -23.35 -10.40 20.33
C LEU A 331 -23.55 -9.42 19.17
N TRP A 332 -23.38 -8.13 19.40
CA TRP A 332 -23.55 -7.13 18.35
C TRP A 332 -22.38 -7.09 17.36
N THR A 333 -21.18 -7.51 17.75
CA THR A 333 -20.06 -7.72 16.84
C THR A 333 -20.38 -8.84 15.86
N LYS A 334 -20.93 -9.97 16.37
CA LYS A 334 -21.37 -11.09 15.53
C LYS A 334 -22.50 -10.71 14.58
N CYS A 335 -23.50 -9.96 15.07
CA CYS A 335 -24.56 -9.40 14.24
C CYS A 335 -23.99 -8.55 13.09
N THR A 336 -23.05 -7.67 13.41
CA THR A 336 -22.42 -6.80 12.39
C THR A 336 -21.66 -7.60 11.34
N SER A 337 -21.02 -8.72 11.73
CA SER A 337 -20.33 -9.62 10.79
C SER A 337 -21.32 -10.32 9.86
N GLU A 338 -22.40 -10.93 10.41
CA GLU A 338 -23.43 -11.61 9.60
C GLU A 338 -24.12 -10.63 8.63
N VAL A 339 -24.42 -9.40 9.08
CA VAL A 339 -24.96 -8.36 8.20
C VAL A 339 -23.97 -7.95 7.12
N SER A 340 -22.67 -7.89 7.43
CA SER A 340 -21.64 -7.56 6.45
C SER A 340 -21.53 -8.62 5.37
N GLU A 341 -21.58 -9.90 5.74
CA GLU A 341 -21.59 -11.05 4.82
C GLU A 341 -22.84 -11.01 3.92
N ALA A 342 -24.02 -10.77 4.50
CA ALA A 342 -25.25 -10.65 3.73
C ALA A 342 -25.23 -9.46 2.74
N VAL A 343 -24.64 -8.33 3.12
CA VAL A 343 -24.45 -7.20 2.19
C VAL A 343 -23.52 -7.59 1.05
N GLU A 344 -22.43 -8.31 1.32
CA GLU A 344 -21.46 -8.72 0.31
C GLU A 344 -22.05 -9.73 -0.67
N GLU A 345 -22.86 -10.68 -0.19
CA GLU A 345 -23.55 -11.67 -1.04
C GLU A 345 -24.59 -11.05 -1.97
N HIS A 346 -25.33 -10.04 -1.50
CA HIS A 346 -26.33 -9.33 -2.29
C HIS A 346 -25.77 -8.22 -3.18
N PHE A 347 -24.44 -8.00 -3.12
CA PHE A 347 -23.79 -6.94 -3.87
C PHE A 347 -23.42 -7.41 -5.27
N ASP A 348 -24.35 -7.22 -6.22
CA ASP A 348 -24.16 -7.63 -7.63
C ASP A 348 -22.89 -6.96 -8.20
N SER A 349 -22.03 -7.77 -8.81
CA SER A 349 -20.81 -7.33 -9.50
C SER A 349 -21.05 -6.31 -10.62
N LYS A 350 -22.27 -6.23 -11.15
CA LYS A 350 -22.69 -5.25 -12.16
C LYS A 350 -23.13 -3.92 -11.56
N ASN A 351 -23.28 -3.83 -10.22
CA ASN A 351 -23.65 -2.60 -9.56
C ASN A 351 -22.50 -1.59 -9.64
N ASN A 352 -22.80 -0.34 -9.98
CA ASN A 352 -21.80 0.72 -10.11
C ASN A 352 -20.97 0.92 -8.84
N LEU A 353 -21.62 0.86 -7.69
CA LEU A 353 -20.95 0.98 -6.39
C LEU A 353 -20.00 -0.20 -6.13
N ALA A 354 -20.41 -1.44 -6.53
CA ALA A 354 -19.55 -2.61 -6.47
C ALA A 354 -18.29 -2.43 -7.34
N ILE A 355 -18.47 -1.97 -8.58
CA ILE A 355 -17.37 -1.70 -9.50
C ILE A 355 -16.37 -0.70 -8.90
N ILE A 356 -16.84 0.41 -8.30
CA ILE A 356 -15.99 1.43 -7.68
C ILE A 356 -15.15 0.85 -6.53
N VAL A 357 -15.75 0.01 -5.68
CA VAL A 357 -15.09 -0.57 -4.51
C VAL A 357 -14.18 -1.75 -4.89
N GLN A 358 -14.67 -2.67 -5.73
CA GLN A 358 -13.91 -3.85 -6.15
C GLN A 358 -12.70 -3.49 -7.01
N SER A 359 -12.81 -2.46 -7.86
CA SER A 359 -11.67 -1.92 -8.61
C SER A 359 -10.57 -1.36 -7.68
N GLY A 360 -10.94 -0.96 -6.47
CA GLY A 360 -10.06 -0.24 -5.53
C GLY A 360 -9.85 1.23 -5.91
N ALA A 361 -10.69 1.78 -6.79
CA ALA A 361 -10.63 3.19 -7.17
C ALA A 361 -10.95 4.10 -5.99
N ARG A 362 -12.05 3.80 -5.26
CA ARG A 362 -12.46 4.56 -4.07
C ARG A 362 -13.33 3.72 -3.14
N GLY A 363 -13.26 4.00 -1.84
CA GLY A 363 -14.08 3.33 -0.84
C GLY A 363 -13.59 1.94 -0.42
N ASN A 364 -14.29 1.36 0.55
CA ASN A 364 -14.08 0.00 1.03
C ASN A 364 -15.42 -0.64 1.46
N MET A 365 -15.45 -1.96 1.66
CA MET A 365 -16.67 -2.67 2.07
C MET A 365 -17.22 -2.20 3.43
N MET A 366 -16.36 -1.78 4.36
CA MET A 366 -16.80 -1.24 5.65
C MET A 366 -17.68 0.01 5.47
N GLN A 367 -17.33 0.89 4.52
CA GLN A 367 -18.15 2.08 4.21
C GLN A 367 -19.48 1.69 3.58
N ILE A 368 -19.48 0.68 2.69
CA ILE A 368 -20.72 0.16 2.09
C ILE A 368 -21.62 -0.42 3.18
N ASN A 369 -21.06 -1.20 4.11
CA ASN A 369 -21.81 -1.77 5.22
C ASN A 369 -22.46 -0.70 6.10
N GLN A 370 -21.78 0.43 6.33
CA GLN A 370 -22.39 1.56 7.07
C GLN A 370 -23.51 2.26 6.30
N ILE A 371 -23.46 2.23 4.96
CA ILE A 371 -24.47 2.86 4.11
C ILE A 371 -25.68 1.94 3.87
N ALA A 372 -25.44 0.66 3.56
CA ALA A 372 -26.44 -0.32 3.14
C ALA A 372 -26.88 -1.29 4.24
N GLY A 373 -25.98 -1.68 5.12
CA GLY A 373 -26.21 -2.65 6.20
C GLY A 373 -26.52 -1.99 7.53
N MET A 374 -25.59 -2.10 8.47
CA MET A 374 -25.69 -1.55 9.82
C MET A 374 -24.39 -0.80 10.19
N ARG A 375 -24.49 0.34 10.86
CA ARG A 375 -23.29 1.04 11.33
C ARG A 375 -22.55 0.29 12.43
N GLY A 376 -23.28 -0.41 13.31
CA GLY A 376 -22.71 -1.26 14.34
C GLY A 376 -22.30 -0.51 15.63
N LEU A 377 -21.34 -1.08 16.34
CA LEU A 377 -20.85 -0.55 17.61
C LEU A 377 -19.95 0.67 17.41
N VAL A 378 -20.13 1.67 18.28
CA VAL A 378 -19.33 2.89 18.26
C VAL A 378 -18.65 3.12 19.60
N ALA A 379 -17.50 3.82 19.59
CA ALA A 379 -16.76 4.13 20.80
C ALA A 379 -17.17 5.47 21.40
N ASN A 380 -17.09 5.56 22.74
CA ASN A 380 -17.25 6.81 23.45
C ASN A 380 -15.98 7.69 23.34
N PRO A 381 -15.96 8.94 23.83
CA PRO A 381 -14.77 9.80 23.78
C PRO A 381 -13.55 9.22 24.49
N LYS A 382 -13.73 8.32 25.47
CA LYS A 382 -12.65 7.63 26.19
C LYS A 382 -12.05 6.47 25.39
N GLY A 383 -12.71 6.04 24.32
CA GLY A 383 -12.31 4.89 23.51
C GLY A 383 -12.96 3.57 23.91
N GLU A 384 -13.85 3.57 24.90
CA GLU A 384 -14.58 2.37 25.31
C GLU A 384 -15.78 2.14 24.37
N ILE A 385 -16.03 0.88 24.01
CA ILE A 385 -17.17 0.52 23.16
C ILE A 385 -18.48 0.71 23.92
N ILE A 386 -19.42 1.39 23.33
CA ILE A 386 -20.77 1.56 23.88
C ILE A 386 -21.55 0.27 23.58
N PRO A 387 -22.14 -0.42 24.59
CA PRO A 387 -22.83 -1.70 24.40
C PRO A 387 -24.20 -1.55 23.72
N ARG A 388 -24.45 -0.42 23.09
CA ARG A 388 -25.66 -0.13 22.32
C ARG A 388 -25.27 0.14 20.87
N PRO A 389 -25.63 -0.72 19.92
CA PRO A 389 -25.28 -0.53 18.52
C PRO A 389 -26.10 0.56 17.86
N VAL A 390 -25.58 1.10 16.81
CA VAL A 390 -26.34 1.89 15.84
C VAL A 390 -26.90 0.89 14.81
N LYS A 391 -28.20 0.57 14.94
CA LYS A 391 -28.88 -0.42 14.11
C LYS A 391 -29.23 0.13 12.72
N SER A 392 -29.44 1.43 12.63
CA SER A 392 -29.75 2.11 11.38
C SER A 392 -28.51 2.25 10.49
N ASN A 393 -28.74 2.46 9.22
CA ASN A 393 -27.73 2.78 8.22
C ASN A 393 -27.94 4.21 7.68
N TYR A 394 -26.96 4.69 6.91
CA TYR A 394 -27.05 6.04 6.34
C TYR A 394 -28.13 6.18 5.27
N ARG A 395 -28.51 5.08 4.59
CA ARG A 395 -29.60 5.10 3.60
C ARG A 395 -30.98 5.32 4.25
N LYS A 396 -31.29 4.58 5.33
CA LYS A 396 -32.54 4.75 6.11
C LYS A 396 -32.55 6.05 6.92
N GLY A 397 -31.35 6.58 7.25
CA GLY A 397 -31.16 7.69 8.17
C GLY A 397 -31.05 7.23 9.62
N LEU A 398 -30.31 7.98 10.42
CA LEU A 398 -30.11 7.69 11.85
C LEU A 398 -31.20 8.37 12.70
N SER A 399 -31.62 7.71 13.77
CA SER A 399 -32.41 8.34 14.81
C SER A 399 -31.60 9.42 15.54
N VAL A 400 -32.27 10.34 16.22
CA VAL A 400 -31.60 11.44 16.95
C VAL A 400 -30.59 10.92 17.96
N LEU A 401 -30.92 9.83 18.67
CA LEU A 401 -30.02 9.23 19.65
C LEU A 401 -28.83 8.57 18.99
N GLU A 402 -29.04 7.79 17.93
CA GLU A 402 -27.97 7.15 17.16
C GLU A 402 -27.02 8.16 16.54
N TYR A 403 -27.55 9.25 16.01
CA TYR A 403 -26.74 10.35 15.50
C TYR A 403 -25.89 10.97 16.59
N PHE A 404 -26.46 11.25 17.77
CA PHE A 404 -25.72 11.82 18.88
C PHE A 404 -24.58 10.92 19.39
N ILE A 405 -24.84 9.61 19.51
CA ILE A 405 -23.83 8.62 19.91
C ILE A 405 -22.72 8.54 18.84
N SER A 406 -23.08 8.55 17.58
CA SER A 406 -22.15 8.52 16.46
C SER A 406 -21.21 9.72 16.38
N GLN A 407 -21.66 10.88 16.83
CA GLN A 407 -20.88 12.12 16.85
C GLN A 407 -19.63 12.07 17.76
N HIS A 408 -19.64 11.25 18.79
CA HIS A 408 -18.49 11.12 19.70
C HIS A 408 -17.25 10.65 18.95
N GLY A 409 -17.38 9.59 18.15
CA GLY A 409 -16.27 9.06 17.34
C GLY A 409 -15.79 10.04 16.28
N ALA A 410 -16.71 10.71 15.58
CA ALA A 410 -16.37 11.69 14.56
C ALA A 410 -15.60 12.89 15.15
N ARG A 411 -16.08 13.46 16.25
CA ARG A 411 -15.39 14.58 16.92
C ARG A 411 -14.02 14.18 17.46
N LYS A 412 -13.92 12.99 18.06
CA LYS A 412 -12.63 12.47 18.51
C LYS A 412 -11.67 12.30 17.36
N GLY A 413 -12.10 11.74 16.22
CA GLY A 413 -11.27 11.60 15.03
C GLY A 413 -10.73 12.93 14.52
N LEU A 414 -11.58 13.97 14.45
CA LEU A 414 -11.15 15.32 14.06
C LEU A 414 -10.09 15.91 15.02
N ALA A 415 -10.33 15.82 16.33
CA ALA A 415 -9.39 16.30 17.34
C ALA A 415 -8.06 15.52 17.33
N ASP A 416 -8.15 14.20 17.26
CA ASP A 416 -6.97 13.32 17.20
C ASP A 416 -6.13 13.60 15.96
N THR A 417 -6.72 13.82 14.80
CA THR A 417 -6.01 14.17 13.56
C THR A 417 -5.19 15.45 13.75
N ALA A 418 -5.79 16.51 14.31
CA ALA A 418 -5.10 17.77 14.52
C ALA A 418 -3.93 17.65 15.52
N LEU A 419 -4.10 16.92 16.63
CA LEU A 419 -3.10 16.79 17.68
C LEU A 419 -1.96 15.83 17.28
N ARG A 420 -2.29 14.68 16.73
CA ARG A 420 -1.30 13.65 16.39
C ARG A 420 -0.42 14.03 15.21
N THR A 421 -0.90 14.89 14.30
CA THR A 421 -0.05 15.42 13.22
C THR A 421 1.16 16.15 13.79
N ALA A 422 0.98 16.94 14.84
CA ALA A 422 2.06 17.62 15.53
C ALA A 422 3.01 16.64 16.25
N GLU A 423 2.46 15.59 16.90
CA GLU A 423 3.26 14.56 17.57
C GLU A 423 4.12 13.76 16.58
N SER A 424 3.53 13.37 15.43
CA SER A 424 4.27 12.69 14.35
C SER A 424 5.38 13.57 13.78
N GLY A 425 5.12 14.86 13.55
CA GLY A 425 6.12 15.81 13.10
C GLY A 425 7.28 15.99 14.11
N TYR A 426 6.96 16.03 15.40
CA TYR A 426 7.96 16.12 16.46
C TYR A 426 8.80 14.85 16.59
N LEU A 427 8.18 13.66 16.47
CA LEU A 427 8.91 12.38 16.43
C LEU A 427 9.88 12.35 15.24
N THR A 428 9.40 12.70 14.04
CA THR A 428 10.22 12.74 12.83
C THR A 428 11.44 13.66 12.99
N ARG A 429 11.24 14.86 13.53
CA ARG A 429 12.32 15.80 13.78
C ARG A 429 13.39 15.21 14.71
N ARG A 430 12.99 14.59 15.82
CA ARG A 430 13.92 13.95 16.76
C ARG A 430 14.69 12.80 16.12
N LEU A 431 14.01 11.98 15.29
CA LEU A 431 14.67 10.91 14.55
C LEU A 431 15.71 11.45 13.56
N VAL A 432 15.38 12.51 12.82
CA VAL A 432 16.32 13.19 11.92
C VAL A 432 17.51 13.75 12.69
N ASP A 433 17.29 14.45 13.80
CA ASP A 433 18.35 15.05 14.60
C ASP A 433 19.36 14.00 15.12
N VAL A 434 18.89 12.79 15.46
CA VAL A 434 19.75 11.69 15.94
C VAL A 434 20.46 10.98 14.80
N SER A 435 19.80 10.81 13.65
CA SER A 435 20.30 9.98 12.56
C SER A 435 21.01 10.73 11.43
N GLN A 436 21.04 12.07 11.45
CA GLN A 436 21.63 12.90 10.38
C GLN A 436 23.11 12.61 10.09
N ASP A 437 23.86 12.13 11.08
CA ASP A 437 25.28 11.80 10.94
C ASP A 437 25.52 10.41 10.32
N VAL A 438 24.47 9.60 10.15
CA VAL A 438 24.54 8.29 9.51
C VAL A 438 24.54 8.48 7.99
N ILE A 439 25.74 8.59 7.43
CA ILE A 439 26.00 8.82 6.00
C ILE A 439 26.84 7.65 5.49
N VAL A 440 26.66 7.25 4.24
CA VAL A 440 27.54 6.27 3.57
C VAL A 440 28.88 6.96 3.27
N ARG A 441 29.96 6.50 3.91
CA ARG A 441 31.26 7.17 3.82
C ARG A 441 32.32 6.42 3.04
N GLU A 442 32.18 5.13 2.88
CA GLU A 442 33.12 4.25 2.18
C GLU A 442 32.39 3.12 1.45
N GLU A 443 33.01 2.52 0.48
CA GLU A 443 32.40 1.43 -0.29
C GLU A 443 32.32 0.14 0.53
N ASP A 444 33.41 -0.24 1.23
CA ASP A 444 33.48 -1.48 2.00
C ASP A 444 34.36 -1.33 3.25
N CYS A 445 33.81 -1.63 4.41
CA CYS A 445 34.57 -1.67 5.67
C CYS A 445 35.38 -2.96 5.87
N GLY A 446 35.24 -3.96 4.98
CA GLY A 446 35.99 -5.22 5.04
C GLY A 446 35.52 -6.21 6.11
N THR A 447 34.42 -5.95 6.81
CA THR A 447 33.91 -6.86 7.84
C THR A 447 33.46 -8.19 7.26
N LYS A 448 33.75 -9.28 7.98
CA LYS A 448 33.21 -10.64 7.74
C LYS A 448 32.00 -10.97 8.61
N ARG A 449 31.59 -10.01 9.46
CA ARG A 449 30.43 -10.17 10.32
C ARG A 449 29.15 -9.96 9.51
N GLY A 450 28.10 -10.64 9.89
CA GLY A 450 26.78 -10.52 9.31
C GLY A 450 25.71 -10.96 10.31
N LEU A 451 24.48 -10.63 10.03
CA LEU A 451 23.32 -11.12 10.79
C LEU A 451 22.72 -12.31 10.05
N THR A 452 22.35 -13.33 10.79
CA THR A 452 21.52 -14.42 10.26
C THR A 452 20.10 -13.91 10.12
N MET A 453 19.56 -13.99 8.91
CA MET A 453 18.22 -13.50 8.58
C MET A 453 17.43 -14.63 7.92
N LYS A 454 16.16 -14.73 8.28
CA LYS A 454 15.26 -15.72 7.68
C LYS A 454 14.89 -15.30 6.25
N VAL A 455 15.05 -16.21 5.31
CA VAL A 455 14.62 -16.08 3.91
C VAL A 455 13.22 -16.67 3.75
N GLY A 456 12.96 -17.81 4.40
CA GLY A 456 11.69 -18.50 4.33
C GLY A 456 11.18 -18.97 5.69
N GLU A 457 9.87 -19.04 5.81
CA GLU A 457 9.19 -19.67 6.95
C GLU A 457 8.31 -20.81 6.46
N ARG A 458 8.31 -21.93 7.20
CA ARG A 458 7.46 -23.08 6.87
C ARG A 458 6.06 -22.86 7.43
N ASP A 459 5.07 -23.14 6.60
CA ASP A 459 3.68 -23.21 7.05
C ASP A 459 3.37 -24.52 7.79
N ALA A 460 2.17 -24.66 8.29
CA ALA A 460 1.70 -25.87 8.99
C ALA A 460 1.72 -27.13 8.09
N GLU A 461 1.78 -26.94 6.76
CA GLU A 461 1.82 -28.02 5.76
C GLU A 461 3.27 -28.37 5.36
N GLY A 462 4.26 -27.62 5.84
CA GLY A 462 5.69 -27.82 5.59
C GLY A 462 6.23 -27.11 4.34
N ASN A 463 5.43 -26.32 3.64
CA ASN A 463 5.87 -25.53 2.50
C ASN A 463 6.66 -24.30 2.96
N LEU A 464 7.76 -24.02 2.28
CA LEU A 464 8.57 -22.84 2.58
C LEU A 464 8.06 -21.63 1.82
N HIS A 465 7.68 -20.59 2.56
CA HIS A 465 7.21 -19.30 2.00
C HIS A 465 8.22 -18.20 2.28
N LEU A 466 8.42 -17.33 1.27
CA LEU A 466 9.34 -16.20 1.38
C LEU A 466 8.90 -15.23 2.49
N VAL A 467 9.84 -14.88 3.37
CA VAL A 467 9.65 -13.83 4.38
C VAL A 467 9.71 -12.47 3.70
N LYS A 468 8.66 -11.66 3.87
CA LYS A 468 8.59 -10.32 3.31
C LYS A 468 9.60 -9.38 3.96
N ALA A 469 10.06 -8.37 3.23
CA ALA A 469 10.96 -7.35 3.76
C ALA A 469 10.37 -6.62 4.99
N ALA A 470 9.06 -6.40 5.02
CA ALA A 470 8.34 -5.82 6.16
C ALA A 470 8.40 -6.68 7.43
N ASP A 471 8.53 -8.00 7.27
CA ASP A 471 8.59 -8.99 8.36
C ASP A 471 10.06 -9.36 8.69
N GLY A 472 11.03 -8.55 8.25
CA GLY A 472 12.45 -8.73 8.55
C GLY A 472 13.22 -9.55 7.52
N GLY A 473 12.67 -9.81 6.34
CA GLY A 473 13.36 -10.50 5.23
C GLY A 473 14.60 -9.75 4.73
N PRO A 474 15.60 -10.47 4.15
CA PRO A 474 16.90 -9.91 3.78
C PRO A 474 16.93 -9.19 2.44
N TYR A 475 15.79 -8.83 1.86
CA TYR A 475 15.70 -8.11 0.59
C TYR A 475 16.60 -6.86 0.56
N SER A 476 17.23 -6.58 -0.58
CA SER A 476 18.16 -5.46 -0.82
C SER A 476 19.50 -5.52 -0.08
N ARG A 477 19.76 -6.54 0.70
CA ARG A 477 21.03 -6.71 1.40
C ARG A 477 22.04 -7.49 0.57
N LEU A 478 23.31 -7.47 1.01
CA LEU A 478 24.38 -8.28 0.41
C LEU A 478 24.69 -9.47 1.31
N LEU A 479 25.05 -10.60 0.72
CA LEU A 479 25.50 -11.77 1.45
C LEU A 479 26.81 -11.50 2.20
N ALA A 480 26.92 -11.96 3.44
CA ALA A 480 28.12 -11.90 4.25
C ALA A 480 28.97 -13.19 4.14
N ALA A 481 28.35 -14.28 3.73
CA ALA A 481 28.98 -15.60 3.54
C ALA A 481 28.37 -16.29 2.32
N ASP A 482 29.09 -17.28 1.78
CA ASP A 482 28.59 -18.10 0.69
C ASP A 482 27.38 -18.92 1.16
N VAL A 483 26.39 -19.07 0.29
CA VAL A 483 25.19 -19.89 0.54
C VAL A 483 25.37 -21.23 -0.18
N ILE A 484 25.29 -22.30 0.58
CA ILE A 484 25.48 -23.68 0.11
C ILE A 484 24.09 -24.31 -0.03
N ASP A 485 23.91 -25.13 -1.07
CA ASP A 485 22.69 -25.90 -1.29
C ASP A 485 22.45 -26.88 -0.13
N PRO A 486 21.31 -26.81 0.57
CA PRO A 486 21.01 -27.77 1.65
C PRO A 486 20.87 -29.21 1.18
N ALA A 487 20.60 -29.43 -0.13
CA ALA A 487 20.35 -30.76 -0.68
C ALA A 487 21.64 -31.61 -0.86
N ASP A 488 22.74 -31.01 -1.26
CA ASP A 488 24.00 -31.71 -1.50
C ASP A 488 25.13 -31.31 -0.53
N GLY A 489 25.02 -30.15 0.12
CA GLY A 489 25.98 -29.65 1.10
C GLY A 489 27.34 -29.20 0.54
N GLU A 490 27.53 -29.21 -0.77
CA GLU A 490 28.80 -28.87 -1.44
C GLU A 490 28.67 -27.77 -2.48
N THR A 491 27.54 -27.69 -3.18
CA THR A 491 27.32 -26.70 -4.24
C THR A 491 27.07 -25.30 -3.66
N VAL A 492 27.89 -24.33 -4.09
CA VAL A 492 27.70 -22.92 -3.73
C VAL A 492 26.69 -22.32 -4.68
N LEU A 493 25.48 -21.98 -4.18
CA LEU A 493 24.42 -21.32 -4.94
C LEU A 493 24.78 -19.85 -5.19
N TYR A 494 25.13 -19.12 -4.15
CA TYR A 494 25.49 -17.69 -4.20
C TYR A 494 26.72 -17.40 -3.35
N LYS A 495 27.53 -16.43 -3.79
CA LYS A 495 28.78 -16.06 -3.11
C LYS A 495 28.59 -14.87 -2.16
N ALA A 496 29.51 -14.76 -1.20
CA ALA A 496 29.62 -13.58 -0.36
C ALA A 496 29.80 -12.31 -1.21
N GLY A 497 28.95 -11.30 -0.97
CA GLY A 497 28.91 -10.06 -1.74
C GLY A 497 27.81 -10.00 -2.80
N ASP A 498 27.17 -11.10 -3.13
CA ASP A 498 26.02 -11.11 -4.03
C ASP A 498 24.81 -10.42 -3.38
N ALA A 499 24.02 -9.73 -4.21
CA ALA A 499 22.86 -9.00 -3.75
C ALA A 499 21.62 -9.89 -3.67
N LEU A 500 20.87 -9.76 -2.59
CA LEU A 500 19.63 -10.48 -2.35
C LEU A 500 18.46 -9.76 -3.05
N SER A 501 18.36 -9.94 -4.37
CA SER A 501 17.20 -9.50 -5.16
C SER A 501 16.02 -10.45 -4.94
N MET A 502 14.82 -10.04 -5.42
CA MET A 502 13.63 -10.89 -5.32
C MET A 502 13.80 -12.23 -6.07
N ASP A 503 14.47 -12.22 -7.22
CA ASP A 503 14.73 -13.44 -7.99
C ASP A 503 15.65 -14.39 -7.23
N VAL A 504 16.72 -13.86 -6.63
CA VAL A 504 17.65 -14.62 -5.78
C VAL A 504 16.94 -15.20 -4.55
N LEU A 505 16.09 -14.42 -3.90
CA LEU A 505 15.33 -14.89 -2.74
C LEU A 505 14.33 -16.00 -3.10
N ASN A 506 13.62 -15.86 -4.21
CA ASN A 506 12.73 -16.91 -4.71
C ASN A 506 13.47 -18.19 -5.07
N ASP A 507 14.66 -18.07 -5.69
CA ASP A 507 15.51 -19.20 -6.02
C ASP A 507 16.03 -19.92 -4.75
N LEU A 508 16.45 -19.16 -3.75
CA LEU A 508 16.87 -19.71 -2.45
C LEU A 508 15.74 -20.47 -1.75
N VAL A 509 14.52 -19.94 -1.79
CA VAL A 509 13.33 -20.63 -1.24
C VAL A 509 13.04 -21.91 -2.02
N ALA A 510 13.18 -21.89 -3.36
CA ALA A 510 12.98 -23.07 -4.20
C ALA A 510 14.00 -24.19 -3.89
N HIS A 511 15.24 -23.82 -3.50
CA HIS A 511 16.28 -24.75 -3.03
C HIS A 511 16.14 -25.14 -1.54
N GLY A 512 15.13 -24.62 -0.82
CA GLY A 512 14.86 -24.97 0.57
C GLY A 512 15.75 -24.27 1.59
N VAL A 513 16.40 -23.16 1.23
CA VAL A 513 17.22 -22.36 2.15
C VAL A 513 16.33 -21.54 3.06
N GLU A 514 16.40 -21.78 4.36
CA GLU A 514 15.57 -21.08 5.36
C GLU A 514 16.22 -19.78 5.87
N GLU A 515 17.56 -19.79 6.02
CA GLU A 515 18.31 -18.68 6.59
C GLU A 515 19.56 -18.36 5.79
N VAL A 516 19.92 -17.08 5.73
CA VAL A 516 21.17 -16.60 5.13
C VAL A 516 21.90 -15.65 6.06
N LYS A 517 23.21 -15.59 5.93
CA LYS A 517 24.01 -14.60 6.63
C LYS A 517 24.18 -13.36 5.75
N ALA A 518 23.47 -12.29 6.08
CA ALA A 518 23.49 -11.03 5.34
C ALA A 518 24.33 -9.96 6.05
N ARG A 519 24.94 -9.07 5.28
CA ARG A 519 25.60 -7.87 5.81
C ARG A 519 24.57 -6.90 6.37
N SER A 520 24.93 -6.21 7.45
CA SER A 520 24.04 -5.27 8.13
C SER A 520 24.79 -4.04 8.60
N VAL A 521 24.09 -2.91 8.65
CA VAL A 521 24.59 -1.69 9.26
C VAL A 521 24.93 -1.86 10.75
N LEU A 522 24.26 -2.79 11.44
CA LEU A 522 24.50 -3.11 12.86
C LEU A 522 25.85 -3.79 13.11
N THR A 523 26.40 -4.48 12.10
CA THR A 523 27.69 -5.15 12.17
C THR A 523 28.78 -4.44 11.37
N CYS A 524 28.52 -3.22 10.88
CA CYS A 524 29.45 -2.42 10.13
C CYS A 524 30.62 -1.94 11.03
N GLU A 525 31.86 -2.06 10.54
CA GLU A 525 33.08 -1.65 11.25
C GLU A 525 33.60 -0.29 10.81
N SER A 526 32.82 0.47 10.03
CA SER A 526 33.15 1.84 9.67
C SER A 526 33.22 2.74 10.92
N LYS A 527 34.25 3.59 11.02
CA LYS A 527 34.49 4.44 12.20
C LYS A 527 33.44 5.54 12.36
N ARG A 528 32.87 6.03 11.26
CA ARG A 528 31.82 7.05 11.23
C ARG A 528 30.87 6.74 10.10
N GLY A 529 29.56 6.80 10.37
CA GLY A 529 28.55 6.43 9.39
C GLY A 529 28.53 4.94 9.09
N VAL A 530 28.28 4.57 7.83
CA VAL A 530 28.17 3.20 7.37
C VAL A 530 28.90 3.01 6.02
N CYS A 531 29.22 1.80 5.63
CA CYS A 531 29.75 1.52 4.29
C CYS A 531 28.62 1.07 3.35
N ALA A 532 28.81 1.24 2.04
CA ALA A 532 27.84 0.90 1.02
C ALA A 532 27.44 -0.58 1.05
N LYS A 533 28.41 -1.48 1.17
CA LYS A 533 28.13 -2.94 1.20
C LYS A 533 27.37 -3.39 2.45
N CYS A 534 27.55 -2.75 3.61
CA CYS A 534 26.78 -3.08 4.81
C CYS A 534 25.36 -2.51 4.78
N TYR A 535 25.17 -1.38 4.11
CA TYR A 535 23.83 -0.81 3.89
C TYR A 535 23.05 -1.63 2.85
N GLY A 536 23.69 -1.93 1.71
CA GLY A 536 23.07 -2.66 0.60
C GLY A 536 22.53 -1.74 -0.49
N TRP A 537 21.40 -2.10 -1.09
CA TRP A 537 20.81 -1.35 -2.18
C TRP A 537 20.04 -0.12 -1.69
N SER A 538 20.15 0.97 -2.43
CA SER A 538 19.22 2.08 -2.35
C SER A 538 17.90 1.68 -3.00
N LEU A 539 16.84 1.56 -2.20
CA LEU A 539 15.52 1.13 -2.67
C LEU A 539 14.88 2.11 -3.67
N ALA A 540 15.35 3.36 -3.67
CA ALA A 540 14.90 4.36 -4.62
C ALA A 540 15.46 4.18 -6.04
N THR A 541 16.63 3.53 -6.18
CA THR A 541 17.33 3.35 -7.46
C THR A 541 17.50 1.89 -7.86
N ASN A 542 17.19 0.93 -6.98
CA ASN A 542 17.46 -0.50 -7.14
C ASN A 542 18.93 -0.81 -7.49
N LYS A 543 19.85 -0.01 -6.97
CA LYS A 543 21.32 -0.17 -7.16
C LYS A 543 22.01 -0.08 -5.80
N LEU A 544 23.28 -0.53 -5.77
CA LEU A 544 24.11 -0.32 -4.59
C LEU A 544 24.14 1.18 -4.24
N VAL A 545 23.99 1.50 -2.95
CA VAL A 545 23.96 2.87 -2.48
C VAL A 545 25.26 3.60 -2.79
N ASP A 546 25.16 4.86 -3.22
CA ASP A 546 26.31 5.71 -3.50
C ASP A 546 26.96 6.24 -2.22
N VAL A 547 28.29 6.44 -2.27
CA VAL A 547 29.02 7.09 -1.19
C VAL A 547 28.59 8.55 -1.10
N GLY A 548 28.21 8.98 0.10
CA GLY A 548 27.71 10.34 0.38
C GLY A 548 26.20 10.38 0.62
N GLU A 549 25.44 9.31 0.39
CA GLU A 549 23.99 9.29 0.65
C GLU A 549 23.71 9.35 2.16
N ALA A 550 22.78 10.25 2.55
CA ALA A 550 22.36 10.46 3.93
C ALA A 550 21.27 9.46 4.34
N VAL A 551 21.64 8.20 4.45
CA VAL A 551 20.71 7.08 4.70
C VAL A 551 19.96 7.19 6.03
N GLY A 552 20.57 7.84 7.03
CA GLY A 552 19.91 8.09 8.33
C GLY A 552 18.72 9.03 8.20
N ILE A 553 18.84 10.10 7.41
CA ILE A 553 17.73 11.03 7.14
C ILE A 553 16.62 10.32 6.35
N VAL A 554 17.00 9.52 5.33
CA VAL A 554 16.05 8.72 4.56
C VAL A 554 15.26 7.77 5.47
N ALA A 555 15.93 7.08 6.39
CA ALA A 555 15.28 6.18 7.35
C ALA A 555 14.33 6.94 8.29
N ALA A 556 14.75 8.07 8.85
CA ALA A 556 13.92 8.88 9.74
C ALA A 556 12.66 9.41 9.04
N GLN A 557 12.79 9.89 7.81
CA GLN A 557 11.67 10.37 7.00
C GLN A 557 10.74 9.23 6.60
N SER A 558 11.27 8.04 6.28
CA SER A 558 10.50 6.85 5.95
C SER A 558 9.66 6.32 7.11
N ILE A 559 10.10 6.56 8.35
CA ILE A 559 9.35 6.25 9.57
C ILE A 559 8.30 7.32 9.87
N GLY A 560 8.64 8.59 9.67
CA GLY A 560 7.78 9.72 10.01
C GLY A 560 6.60 9.93 9.04
N GLU A 561 6.82 9.71 7.75
CA GLU A 561 5.78 9.91 6.72
C GLU A 561 4.52 9.06 6.98
N PRO A 562 4.61 7.73 7.14
CA PRO A 562 3.43 6.92 7.42
C PRO A 562 2.80 7.24 8.79
N GLY A 563 3.57 7.71 9.77
CA GLY A 563 3.03 8.17 11.06
C GLY A 563 2.02 9.30 10.90
N THR A 564 2.29 10.25 10.02
CA THR A 564 1.36 11.35 9.70
C THR A 564 0.13 10.81 8.93
N GLN A 565 0.29 9.88 7.99
CA GLN A 565 -0.82 9.28 7.25
C GLN A 565 -1.71 8.39 8.13
N LEU A 566 -1.15 7.63 9.07
CA LEU A 566 -1.91 6.84 10.04
C LEU A 566 -2.84 7.72 10.88
N THR A 567 -2.38 8.91 11.21
CA THR A 567 -3.19 9.90 11.93
C THR A 567 -4.38 10.39 11.10
N LEU A 568 -4.19 10.63 9.82
CA LEU A 568 -5.26 11.05 8.90
C LEU A 568 -6.28 9.93 8.64
N ARG A 569 -5.84 8.66 8.57
CA ARG A 569 -6.73 7.51 8.30
C ARG A 569 -7.69 7.19 9.45
N SER A 570 -7.33 7.45 10.71
CA SER A 570 -8.22 7.22 11.86
C SER A 570 -9.53 8.03 11.78
N PHE A 571 -9.53 9.12 11.03
CA PHE A 571 -10.73 9.93 10.74
C PHE A 571 -11.74 9.20 9.84
N HIS A 572 -11.26 8.40 8.88
CA HIS A 572 -12.12 7.73 7.89
C HIS A 572 -12.89 6.51 8.44
N SER A 573 -12.49 5.94 9.57
CA SER A 573 -13.24 4.84 10.22
C SER A 573 -14.50 5.31 10.93
N GLY A 574 -14.66 6.63 11.15
CA GLY A 574 -15.85 7.21 11.74
C GLY A 574 -16.12 6.80 13.19
N GLY A 575 -15.12 6.29 13.90
CA GLY A 575 -15.24 5.86 15.30
C GLY A 575 -15.94 4.51 15.48
N VAL A 576 -16.07 3.73 14.42
CA VAL A 576 -16.49 2.32 14.51
C VAL A 576 -15.37 1.54 15.22
N ALA A 577 -15.73 0.80 16.26
CA ALA A 577 -14.78 0.03 17.04
C ALA A 577 -14.27 -1.18 16.25
N SER A 578 -12.96 -1.26 16.04
CA SER A 578 -12.31 -2.48 15.58
C SER A 578 -11.35 -2.99 16.65
N ALA A 579 -11.29 -4.30 16.84
CA ALA A 579 -10.46 -4.92 17.88
C ALA A 579 -8.96 -4.65 17.71
N SER A 580 -8.51 -4.36 16.48
CA SER A 580 -7.11 -4.12 16.12
C SER A 580 -6.62 -2.68 16.37
N ASP A 581 -7.52 -1.73 16.66
CA ASP A 581 -7.22 -0.28 16.60
C ASP A 581 -6.74 0.33 17.93
N ILE A 582 -6.83 -0.41 19.03
CA ILE A 582 -6.76 0.17 20.39
C ILE A 582 -5.33 0.37 20.89
N THR A 583 -4.36 -0.41 20.43
CA THR A 583 -2.99 -0.39 20.99
C THR A 583 -1.89 -0.12 19.98
N GLN A 584 -2.19 -0.04 18.70
CA GLN A 584 -1.21 0.01 17.62
C GLN A 584 -1.31 1.31 16.82
N GLY A 585 -0.42 2.20 17.04
CA GLY A 585 -0.35 3.45 16.31
C GLY A 585 0.87 4.26 16.72
N LEU A 586 0.84 5.56 16.42
CA LEU A 586 1.94 6.48 16.75
C LEU A 586 2.42 6.40 18.21
N PRO A 587 1.56 6.22 19.24
CA PRO A 587 2.04 6.03 20.63
C PRO A 587 2.97 4.83 20.78
N ARG A 588 2.65 3.67 20.16
CA ARG A 588 3.50 2.48 20.22
C ARG A 588 4.82 2.68 19.49
N VAL A 589 4.80 3.30 18.34
CA VAL A 589 6.03 3.68 17.60
C VAL A 589 6.93 4.55 18.47
N THR A 590 6.36 5.56 19.14
CA THR A 590 7.09 6.45 20.04
C THR A 590 7.64 5.69 21.26
N GLU A 591 6.88 4.79 21.88
CA GLU A 591 7.33 3.94 22.98
C GLU A 591 8.56 3.09 22.60
N LEU A 592 8.53 2.49 21.40
CA LEU A 592 9.63 1.66 20.90
C LEU A 592 10.89 2.49 20.65
N PHE A 593 10.78 3.64 19.94
CA PHE A 593 11.94 4.48 19.64
C PHE A 593 12.53 5.16 20.91
N GLU A 594 11.71 5.47 21.88
CA GLU A 594 12.15 6.05 23.14
C GLU A 594 12.45 4.99 24.22
N ALA A 595 12.27 3.71 23.91
CA ALA A 595 12.42 2.59 24.83
C ALA A 595 11.66 2.82 26.17
N ARG A 596 10.43 3.30 26.07
CA ARG A 596 9.55 3.51 27.24
C ARG A 596 8.85 2.21 27.62
N THR A 597 8.59 2.04 28.92
CA THR A 597 7.72 0.95 29.38
C THR A 597 6.28 1.21 28.91
N PRO A 598 5.65 0.28 28.20
CA PRO A 598 4.32 0.49 27.63
C PRO A 598 3.23 0.59 28.73
N LYS A 599 2.21 1.39 28.42
CA LYS A 599 0.98 1.43 29.23
C LYS A 599 0.18 0.15 28.95
N GLY A 600 0.13 -0.78 29.85
CA GLY A 600 -0.50 -2.08 29.63
C GLY A 600 0.51 -3.11 29.13
N GLU A 601 1.62 -3.19 29.84
CA GLU A 601 2.68 -4.14 29.59
C GLU A 601 2.19 -5.58 29.65
N ALA A 602 2.49 -6.36 28.62
CA ALA A 602 2.30 -7.81 28.62
C ALA A 602 3.51 -8.49 29.26
N PRO A 603 3.31 -9.33 30.29
CA PRO A 603 4.39 -10.11 30.87
C PRO A 603 4.97 -11.10 29.87
N ILE A 604 6.29 -11.26 29.94
CA ILE A 604 7.06 -12.24 29.17
C ILE A 604 7.73 -13.23 30.12
N ALA A 605 7.92 -14.47 29.67
CA ALA A 605 8.60 -15.50 30.40
C ALA A 605 10.08 -15.13 30.62
N GLU A 606 10.54 -15.04 31.87
CA GLU A 606 11.94 -14.72 32.20
C GLU A 606 12.90 -15.90 32.00
N PHE A 607 12.38 -17.13 32.05
CA PHE A 607 13.12 -18.37 31.81
C PHE A 607 12.23 -19.42 31.15
N ALA A 608 12.84 -20.51 30.67
CA ALA A 608 12.10 -21.64 30.12
C ALA A 608 11.43 -22.44 31.22
N GLY A 609 10.20 -22.90 31.00
CA GLY A 609 9.47 -23.65 31.99
C GLY A 609 8.01 -23.92 31.65
N VAL A 610 7.29 -24.52 32.60
CA VAL A 610 5.89 -24.90 32.42
C VAL A 610 4.97 -23.86 33.08
N VAL A 611 3.98 -23.43 32.29
CA VAL A 611 2.97 -22.44 32.67
C VAL A 611 1.88 -23.13 33.53
N LYS A 612 1.50 -22.53 34.67
CA LYS A 612 0.34 -22.86 35.45
C LYS A 612 -0.56 -21.63 35.61
N VAL A 613 -1.82 -21.75 35.24
CA VAL A 613 -2.80 -20.67 35.39
C VAL A 613 -3.64 -20.91 36.65
N GLU A 614 -3.62 -19.94 37.57
CA GLU A 614 -4.42 -19.99 38.78
C GLU A 614 -5.33 -18.75 38.88
N ASP A 615 -6.60 -18.98 39.18
CA ASP A 615 -7.56 -17.92 39.50
C ASP A 615 -7.60 -17.74 41.03
N THR A 616 -7.16 -16.57 41.52
CA THR A 616 -7.16 -16.18 42.91
C THR A 616 -8.26 -15.17 43.23
N GLU A 617 -8.57 -14.95 44.50
CA GLU A 617 -9.53 -13.91 44.91
C GLU A 617 -9.13 -12.49 44.43
N ARG A 618 -7.83 -12.25 44.23
CA ARG A 618 -7.28 -10.96 43.77
C ARG A 618 -7.15 -10.81 42.25
N GLY A 619 -7.43 -11.87 41.49
CA GLY A 619 -7.30 -11.88 40.03
C GLY A 619 -6.68 -13.19 39.52
N ARG A 620 -6.52 -13.27 38.20
CA ARG A 620 -5.83 -14.38 37.53
C ARG A 620 -4.33 -14.19 37.64
N GLN A 621 -3.59 -15.28 37.89
CA GLN A 621 -2.13 -15.28 37.90
C GLN A 621 -1.60 -16.38 36.98
N VAL A 622 -0.57 -16.07 36.25
CA VAL A 622 0.19 -17.02 35.45
C VAL A 622 1.47 -17.31 36.22
N ILE A 623 1.61 -18.54 36.71
CA ILE A 623 2.78 -18.99 37.43
C ILE A 623 3.67 -19.75 36.49
N LEU A 624 4.90 -19.26 36.27
CA LEU A 624 5.91 -19.93 35.48
C LEU A 624 6.80 -20.77 36.42
N LYS A 625 6.77 -22.10 36.24
CA LYS A 625 7.65 -23.03 36.90
C LYS A 625 8.85 -23.29 36.05
N PRO A 626 10.07 -23.00 36.54
CA PRO A 626 11.29 -23.22 35.74
C PRO A 626 11.57 -24.70 35.52
N ASP A 627 12.26 -25.03 34.47
CA ASP A 627 12.81 -26.38 34.20
C ASP A 627 13.99 -26.69 35.12
N ASP A 628 14.66 -25.66 35.65
CA ASP A 628 15.76 -25.77 36.59
C ASP A 628 15.26 -25.54 38.03
N ASP A 629 15.32 -26.57 38.86
CA ASP A 629 14.90 -26.55 40.27
C ASP A 629 15.65 -25.52 41.14
N SER A 630 16.70 -24.89 40.63
CA SER A 630 17.48 -23.85 41.32
C SER A 630 16.83 -22.45 41.28
N VAL A 631 15.85 -22.23 40.40
CA VAL A 631 15.15 -20.96 40.24
C VAL A 631 13.77 -21.01 40.88
N GLU A 632 13.40 -19.95 41.61
CA GLU A 632 12.07 -19.85 42.20
C GLU A 632 10.98 -19.58 41.16
N PRO A 633 9.79 -20.19 41.29
CA PRO A 633 8.66 -19.89 40.40
C PRO A 633 8.26 -18.41 40.46
N ILE A 634 7.99 -17.81 39.32
CA ILE A 634 7.52 -16.43 39.25
C ILE A 634 6.03 -16.40 38.92
N ALA A 635 5.28 -15.61 39.70
CA ALA A 635 3.86 -15.37 39.46
C ALA A 635 3.64 -14.00 38.78
N TYR A 636 3.05 -14.00 37.60
CA TYR A 636 2.68 -12.82 36.87
C TYR A 636 1.19 -12.51 37.11
N PRO A 637 0.85 -11.39 37.77
CA PRO A 637 -0.54 -10.99 37.92
C PRO A 637 -1.10 -10.56 36.56
N VAL A 638 -2.22 -11.14 36.16
CA VAL A 638 -2.87 -10.89 34.88
C VAL A 638 -4.32 -10.50 35.14
N THR A 639 -4.83 -9.52 34.40
CA THR A 639 -6.25 -9.17 34.45
C THR A 639 -7.07 -10.35 33.92
N ARG A 640 -8.20 -10.68 34.56
CA ARG A 640 -9.08 -11.81 34.14
C ARG A 640 -9.51 -11.75 32.69
N ARG A 641 -9.46 -10.56 32.09
CA ARG A 641 -9.93 -10.29 30.74
C ARG A 641 -8.83 -10.26 29.66
N ALA A 642 -7.56 -10.35 30.08
CA ALA A 642 -6.48 -10.33 29.07
C ALA A 642 -6.52 -11.62 28.24
N PRO A 643 -6.52 -11.51 26.90
CA PRO A 643 -6.43 -12.68 26.04
C PRO A 643 -5.14 -13.44 26.35
N MET A 644 -5.26 -14.71 26.71
CA MET A 644 -4.13 -15.58 27.03
C MET A 644 -3.55 -16.16 25.75
N LEU A 645 -2.24 -16.04 25.56
CA LEU A 645 -1.52 -16.67 24.46
C LEU A 645 -1.04 -18.09 24.85
N VAL A 646 -1.03 -18.41 26.13
CA VAL A 646 -0.58 -19.70 26.68
C VAL A 646 -1.71 -20.40 27.47
N LYS A 647 -1.70 -21.71 27.46
CA LYS A 647 -2.64 -22.55 28.19
C LYS A 647 -1.99 -23.14 29.43
N ASP A 648 -2.81 -23.62 30.38
CA ASP A 648 -2.32 -24.34 31.54
C ASP A 648 -1.61 -25.64 31.14
N GLY A 649 -0.37 -25.79 31.55
CA GLY A 649 0.50 -26.92 31.20
C GLY A 649 1.39 -26.71 29.96
N ASP A 650 1.30 -25.60 29.28
CA ASP A 650 2.17 -25.32 28.14
C ASP A 650 3.62 -25.09 28.60
N HIS A 651 4.57 -25.65 27.86
CA HIS A 651 6.00 -25.36 28.01
C HIS A 651 6.37 -24.13 27.16
N VAL A 652 6.97 -23.14 27.81
CA VAL A 652 7.37 -21.87 27.15
C VAL A 652 8.87 -21.65 27.27
N GLU A 653 9.46 -21.05 26.27
CA GLU A 653 10.86 -20.62 26.27
C GLU A 653 11.02 -19.22 26.88
N ALA A 654 12.24 -18.87 27.29
CA ALA A 654 12.56 -17.53 27.77
C ALA A 654 12.25 -16.50 26.67
N GLY A 655 11.56 -15.41 27.03
CA GLY A 655 11.11 -14.38 26.09
C GLY A 655 9.73 -14.62 25.47
N THR A 656 9.08 -15.76 25.71
CA THR A 656 7.73 -16.04 25.22
C THR A 656 6.72 -15.12 25.90
N GLN A 657 5.85 -14.49 25.11
CA GLN A 657 4.78 -13.61 25.61
C GLN A 657 3.63 -14.44 26.20
N LEU A 658 3.19 -14.10 27.41
CA LEU A 658 2.18 -14.88 28.13
C LEU A 658 0.75 -14.43 27.84
N ILE A 659 0.54 -13.13 27.59
CA ILE A 659 -0.76 -12.54 27.24
C ILE A 659 -0.61 -11.63 26.05
N GLU A 660 -1.70 -11.37 25.35
CA GLU A 660 -1.72 -10.37 24.28
C GLU A 660 -1.50 -8.97 24.84
N GLY A 661 -0.64 -8.18 24.21
CA GLY A 661 -0.35 -6.80 24.62
C GLY A 661 1.04 -6.33 24.17
N SER A 662 1.43 -5.15 24.62
CA SER A 662 2.72 -4.55 24.30
C SER A 662 3.82 -5.04 25.24
N VAL A 663 4.91 -5.54 24.67
CA VAL A 663 6.07 -6.00 25.46
C VAL A 663 7.07 -4.85 25.69
N ASP A 664 7.71 -4.81 26.86
CA ASP A 664 8.76 -3.84 27.19
C ASP A 664 10.09 -4.21 26.49
N PRO A 665 10.62 -3.36 25.58
CA PRO A 665 11.89 -3.62 24.89
C PRO A 665 13.07 -3.85 25.83
N LYS A 666 13.07 -3.19 27.00
CA LYS A 666 14.13 -3.35 28.02
C LYS A 666 14.13 -4.73 28.66
N LYS A 667 12.94 -5.31 28.84
CA LYS A 667 12.82 -6.68 29.38
C LYS A 667 13.26 -7.71 28.36
N ILE A 668 12.88 -7.52 27.07
CA ILE A 668 13.37 -8.38 25.98
C ILE A 668 14.90 -8.38 25.95
N LEU A 669 15.52 -7.21 25.96
CA LEU A 669 16.98 -7.09 25.94
C LEU A 669 17.63 -7.74 27.17
N ARG A 670 16.98 -7.69 28.34
CA ARG A 670 17.52 -8.32 29.56
C ARG A 670 17.45 -9.85 29.51
N ILE A 671 16.43 -10.40 28.89
CA ILE A 671 16.15 -11.85 28.88
C ILE A 671 16.86 -12.54 27.70
N LEU A 672 16.80 -11.94 26.51
CA LEU A 672 17.32 -12.55 25.29
C LEU A 672 18.71 -12.03 24.88
N GLY A 673 19.21 -10.95 25.47
CA GLY A 673 20.54 -10.37 25.22
C GLY A 673 20.55 -9.26 24.21
#